data_002ac20ddd1e88f2651b8879d9ca698e
#
_entry.id   002ac20ddd1e88f2651b8879d9ca698e
#
_cell.length_a   1.000
_cell.length_b   1.000
_cell.length_c   1.000
_cell.angle_alpha   90.00
_cell.angle_beta   90.00
_cell.angle_gamma   90.00
#
_symmetry.space_group_name_H-M   'P 1'
#
loop_
_entity.id
_entity.type
_entity.pdbx_description
1 polymer ?
#
loop_
_entity_poly.entity_id
_entity_poly.type
_entity_poly.pdbx_seq_one_letter_code
_entity_poly.pdbx_strand_id
1 'polypeptide(L)'
;MATRKNARASAPHDADSHDMIRVHGARVNNLKDVSVELPKRRLTVFTGVSGSGKSSLVFGTIAAESQRLINETYSTFVQGFMPTLARPEVDVLDGLTTAIIVDQERMGSDPRSTVGTATDANAMLRILFSRLGKPHIGSPQAFSFNVASISGAGAVTMERGGRTTKERRSFSVLGGMCPRCEGRGTVNDIDLTQLYDETKSLNEGALTIPGYSMDGWYGRIFGGCGFFSPDKPIKKFTKRELADLLYKEPTKIKVDGVNLTYEGLIPKIQKSMLSKDIDALQPHIRAFVERAITFDTCPECDGTRLSAEARSSKLNKINIADACAMQISDLAAWARGLDEPSVAPLVTALRDTLDSFVEIGLGYLSLDRPAGTLSGGEAQRTKMIRHLGSSLTDVTYVFDEPTIGLHPHDIERMNELLLQLRDKGNTVLVVEHKPEAIAIADHVVDLGPKAGTEGGQVMYEGTVEGLRASDTVTGRHLDDRAALKDEVRTSSEALEVRGADTHNLRDVDVDIPLGVLTVVTGVAGSGKSSLISGSVSGRDGVVTVDQGAIRGSRRSNPATYTGLLDPIRKAFAKENGVKPALFSANSEGACPNCNGAGVIYTDLGMMAGVSTTCEVCEGKRFQASVLEYRLGGKDISEVLTMSVAEAEEFFGDGEAKLPAAHRILERLADVGLGYLRLGQPLTTLSGGERQRIKLATHLGEKGGVYVLDEPTTGLHLADVERLLGLLDRLVDSGKSVIVVEHHQAVMAHADWIIDLGPGAGHDGGTIVFEGTPADLVAARSTLTGEHLAAYVRG
;
A
#
# COMPACT_ATOMS: atom_id res chain seq x y z
N MET A 1 27.52 63.13 17.66
CA MET A 1 26.13 62.75 18.04
C MET A 1 25.29 62.71 16.78
N ALA A 2 25.02 61.52 16.27
CA ALA A 2 24.18 61.26 15.13
C ALA A 2 22.91 60.57 15.63
N THR A 3 21.81 61.26 15.54
CA THR A 3 20.46 60.83 15.91
C THR A 3 20.01 59.67 15.04
N ARG A 4 19.84 58.45 15.60
CA ARG A 4 19.15 57.34 15.00
C ARG A 4 17.70 57.76 14.75
N LYS A 5 17.32 57.92 13.47
CA LYS A 5 15.92 57.99 13.05
C LYS A 5 15.27 56.63 13.36
N ASN A 6 14.28 56.62 14.26
CA ASN A 6 13.36 55.51 14.44
C ASN A 6 12.68 55.21 13.11
N ALA A 7 12.98 54.06 12.52
CA ALA A 7 12.17 53.50 11.43
C ALA A 7 10.78 53.21 12.01
N ARG A 8 9.77 53.99 11.58
CA ARG A 8 8.37 53.64 11.79
C ARG A 8 8.18 52.29 11.12
N ALA A 9 7.71 51.29 11.87
CA ALA A 9 7.19 50.06 11.30
C ALA A 9 6.14 50.49 10.27
N SER A 10 6.35 50.13 9.01
CA SER A 10 5.34 50.30 7.96
C SER A 10 4.10 49.48 8.35
N ALA A 11 2.91 50.07 8.14
CA ALA A 11 1.69 49.31 8.27
C ALA A 11 1.80 48.04 7.40
N PRO A 12 1.29 46.88 7.87
CA PRO A 12 1.33 45.65 7.06
C PRO A 12 0.66 45.90 5.71
N HIS A 13 1.26 45.42 4.66
CA HIS A 13 0.71 45.51 3.32
C HIS A 13 -0.52 44.58 3.23
N ASP A 14 -1.54 44.92 2.39
CA ASP A 14 -2.73 44.10 2.24
C ASP A 14 -2.37 42.62 1.86
N ALA A 15 -1.28 42.41 1.14
CA ALA A 15 -0.74 41.10 0.83
C ALA A 15 -0.29 40.30 2.07
N ASP A 16 0.05 40.98 3.17
CA ASP A 16 0.44 40.34 4.43
C ASP A 16 -0.75 39.87 5.25
N SER A 17 -1.99 40.18 4.82
CA SER A 17 -3.24 39.80 5.49
C SER A 17 -3.80 38.45 5.07
N HIS A 18 -3.14 37.72 4.15
CA HIS A 18 -3.57 36.40 3.68
C HIS A 18 -3.05 35.27 4.57
N ASP A 19 -3.37 35.30 5.86
CA ASP A 19 -2.87 34.36 6.87
C ASP A 19 -3.74 33.12 7.07
N MET A 20 -4.88 33.03 6.37
CA MET A 20 -5.88 31.98 6.53
C MET A 20 -6.16 31.27 5.19
N ILE A 21 -6.43 29.98 5.28
CA ILE A 21 -7.16 29.21 4.24
C ILE A 21 -8.61 29.19 4.69
N ARG A 22 -9.53 29.70 3.85
CA ARG A 22 -10.97 29.76 4.17
C ARG A 22 -11.74 28.77 3.33
N VAL A 23 -12.49 27.91 4.00
CA VAL A 23 -13.42 26.96 3.40
C VAL A 23 -14.81 27.33 3.86
N HIS A 24 -15.74 27.58 2.96
CA HIS A 24 -17.14 27.84 3.28
C HIS A 24 -18.04 26.96 2.44
N GLY A 25 -18.97 26.26 3.09
CA GLY A 25 -20.01 25.51 2.42
C GLY A 25 -19.51 24.25 1.72
N ALA A 26 -18.54 23.54 2.29
CA ALA A 26 -18.04 22.28 1.72
C ALA A 26 -19.05 21.14 1.89
N ARG A 27 -19.39 20.45 0.76
CA ARG A 27 -20.40 19.37 0.69
C ARG A 27 -19.88 18.10 0.02
N VAL A 28 -18.56 17.94 -0.06
CA VAL A 28 -17.92 16.76 -0.68
C VAL A 28 -18.22 15.50 0.14
N ASN A 29 -18.70 14.44 -0.50
CA ASN A 29 -19.08 13.16 0.12
C ASN A 29 -20.13 13.28 1.24
N ASN A 30 -19.70 13.10 2.51
CA ASN A 30 -20.58 13.17 3.68
C ASN A 30 -20.55 14.53 4.41
N LEU A 31 -19.82 15.52 3.90
CA LEU A 31 -19.76 16.85 4.52
C LEU A 31 -21.10 17.56 4.43
N LYS A 32 -21.49 18.22 5.52
CA LYS A 32 -22.77 18.94 5.67
C LYS A 32 -22.53 20.42 5.77
N ASP A 33 -22.26 21.06 4.63
CA ASP A 33 -22.08 22.51 4.56
C ASP A 33 -20.99 23.05 5.51
N VAL A 34 -19.83 22.36 5.49
CA VAL A 34 -18.73 22.61 6.43
C VAL A 34 -18.03 23.91 6.10
N SER A 35 -17.82 24.75 7.13
CA SER A 35 -17.04 25.97 7.04
C SER A 35 -15.96 25.98 8.12
N VAL A 36 -14.70 26.29 7.74
CA VAL A 36 -13.54 26.38 8.64
C VAL A 36 -12.55 27.44 8.16
N GLU A 37 -11.81 28.04 9.10
CA GLU A 37 -10.73 28.99 8.83
C GLU A 37 -9.40 28.48 9.37
N LEU A 38 -8.50 28.03 8.52
CA LEU A 38 -7.27 27.35 8.88
C LEU A 38 -6.09 28.34 8.85
N PRO A 39 -5.35 28.51 9.95
CA PRO A 39 -4.21 29.41 9.97
C PRO A 39 -3.04 28.88 9.14
N LYS A 40 -2.49 29.72 8.24
CA LYS A 40 -1.30 29.39 7.47
C LYS A 40 -0.05 29.39 8.33
N ARG A 41 0.98 28.67 7.88
CA ARG A 41 2.28 28.55 8.56
C ARG A 41 2.13 28.01 9.99
N ARG A 42 1.13 27.18 10.19
CA ARG A 42 0.82 26.46 11.43
C ARG A 42 0.59 24.99 11.14
N LEU A 43 0.67 24.20 12.18
CA LEU A 43 0.31 22.79 12.15
C LEU A 43 -1.14 22.67 12.60
N THR A 44 -2.02 22.27 11.66
CA THR A 44 -3.43 22.01 11.94
C THR A 44 -3.70 20.50 11.90
N VAL A 45 -4.25 19.95 12.96
CA VAL A 45 -4.64 18.54 13.03
C VAL A 45 -6.15 18.42 12.87
N PHE A 46 -6.56 17.57 11.93
CA PHE A 46 -7.95 17.18 11.71
C PHE A 46 -8.21 15.83 12.39
N THR A 47 -9.08 15.83 13.39
CA THR A 47 -9.41 14.65 14.17
C THR A 47 -10.91 14.36 14.17
N GLY A 48 -11.34 13.33 14.91
CA GLY A 48 -12.73 12.87 14.99
C GLY A 48 -12.92 11.41 14.64
N VAL A 49 -14.10 10.86 14.86
CA VAL A 49 -14.40 9.44 14.67
C VAL A 49 -14.12 8.98 13.22
N SER A 50 -13.82 7.68 13.06
CA SER A 50 -13.61 7.11 11.72
C SER A 50 -14.86 7.32 10.85
N GLY A 51 -14.66 7.76 9.58
CA GLY A 51 -15.78 8.06 8.68
C GLY A 51 -16.51 9.38 8.94
N SER A 52 -16.03 10.28 9.81
CA SER A 52 -16.65 11.58 10.11
C SER A 52 -16.52 12.64 9.00
N GLY A 53 -15.69 12.41 7.97
CA GLY A 53 -15.51 13.35 6.86
C GLY A 53 -14.17 14.08 6.80
N LYS A 54 -13.20 13.75 7.68
CA LYS A 54 -11.85 14.36 7.71
C LYS A 54 -11.16 14.35 6.34
N SER A 55 -11.04 13.17 5.75
CA SER A 55 -10.39 13.01 4.45
C SER A 55 -11.18 13.69 3.32
N SER A 56 -12.52 13.79 3.44
CA SER A 56 -13.37 14.55 2.50
C SER A 56 -13.06 16.05 2.55
N LEU A 57 -12.81 16.60 3.73
CA LEU A 57 -12.48 18.02 3.89
C LEU A 57 -11.02 18.30 3.45
N VAL A 58 -10.07 17.52 3.95
CA VAL A 58 -8.64 17.79 3.76
C VAL A 58 -8.18 17.40 2.35
N PHE A 59 -8.42 16.14 1.95
CA PHE A 59 -7.97 15.63 0.64
C PHE A 59 -8.98 15.90 -0.46
N GLY A 60 -10.27 15.65 -0.21
CA GLY A 60 -11.33 15.82 -1.22
C GLY A 60 -11.70 17.25 -1.53
N THR A 61 -11.40 18.20 -0.64
CA THR A 61 -11.74 19.61 -0.82
C THR A 61 -10.48 20.47 -0.94
N ILE A 62 -9.69 20.62 0.12
CA ILE A 62 -8.56 21.56 0.18
C ILE A 62 -7.43 21.15 -0.76
N ALA A 63 -6.93 19.93 -0.62
CA ALA A 63 -5.81 19.44 -1.43
C ALA A 63 -6.20 19.25 -2.90
N ALA A 64 -7.40 18.72 -3.16
CA ALA A 64 -7.91 18.52 -4.52
C ALA A 64 -8.02 19.83 -5.30
N GLU A 65 -8.57 20.89 -4.69
CA GLU A 65 -8.68 22.18 -5.36
C GLU A 65 -7.33 22.85 -5.58
N SER A 66 -6.43 22.79 -4.60
CA SER A 66 -5.07 23.28 -4.76
C SER A 66 -4.35 22.59 -5.93
N GLN A 67 -4.42 21.27 -6.03
CA GLN A 67 -3.84 20.53 -7.15
C GLN A 67 -4.51 20.85 -8.49
N ARG A 68 -5.85 20.99 -8.49
CA ARG A 68 -6.59 21.38 -9.69
C ARG A 68 -6.13 22.73 -10.21
N LEU A 69 -6.01 23.73 -9.33
CA LEU A 69 -5.54 25.07 -9.70
C LEU A 69 -4.11 25.07 -10.23
N ILE A 70 -3.21 24.25 -9.63
CA ILE A 70 -1.84 24.08 -10.12
C ILE A 70 -1.85 23.45 -11.52
N ASN A 71 -2.65 22.38 -11.70
CA ASN A 71 -2.75 21.68 -12.98
C ASN A 71 -3.20 22.65 -14.11
N GLU A 72 -4.06 23.62 -13.82
CA GLU A 72 -4.50 24.64 -14.79
C GLU A 72 -3.37 25.60 -15.22
N THR A 73 -2.29 25.72 -14.46
CA THR A 73 -1.14 26.57 -14.83
C THR A 73 -0.24 25.94 -15.88
N TYR A 74 -0.32 24.62 -16.10
CA TYR A 74 0.48 23.94 -17.12
C TYR A 74 -0.10 24.13 -18.52
N SER A 75 0.73 23.90 -19.55
CA SER A 75 0.27 23.92 -20.93
C SER A 75 -0.78 22.82 -21.16
N THR A 76 -1.72 23.05 -22.09
CA THR A 76 -2.79 22.09 -22.45
C THR A 76 -2.24 20.69 -22.80
N PHE A 77 -1.04 20.65 -23.40
CA PHE A 77 -0.36 19.39 -23.71
C PHE A 77 0.00 18.62 -22.43
N VAL A 78 0.58 19.30 -21.43
CA VAL A 78 0.94 18.69 -20.13
C VAL A 78 -0.30 18.32 -19.33
N GLN A 79 -1.33 19.19 -19.34
CA GLN A 79 -2.62 18.88 -18.69
C GLN A 79 -3.23 17.59 -19.22
N GLY A 80 -3.03 17.28 -20.51
CA GLY A 80 -3.49 16.02 -21.12
C GLY A 80 -2.86 14.75 -20.53
N PHE A 81 -1.76 14.85 -19.79
CA PHE A 81 -1.10 13.73 -19.10
C PHE A 81 -1.33 13.72 -17.58
N MET A 82 -2.06 14.71 -17.06
CA MET A 82 -2.33 14.84 -15.64
C MET A 82 -3.71 14.28 -15.27
N PRO A 83 -3.90 13.80 -14.04
CA PRO A 83 -5.22 13.39 -13.57
C PRO A 83 -6.21 14.57 -13.68
N THR A 84 -7.36 14.33 -14.27
CA THR A 84 -8.45 15.32 -14.30
C THR A 84 -9.13 15.31 -12.92
N LEU A 85 -8.90 16.36 -12.15
CA LEU A 85 -9.54 16.55 -10.85
C LEU A 85 -10.86 17.29 -11.05
N ALA A 86 -11.96 16.74 -10.53
CA ALA A 86 -13.21 17.44 -10.47
C ALA A 86 -13.13 18.59 -9.46
N ARG A 87 -13.80 19.71 -9.75
CA ARG A 87 -13.92 20.80 -8.79
C ARG A 87 -14.72 20.30 -7.57
N PRO A 88 -14.20 20.46 -6.33
CA PRO A 88 -14.95 20.09 -5.15
C PRO A 88 -16.23 20.91 -4.99
N GLU A 89 -17.26 20.34 -4.41
CA GLU A 89 -18.50 21.03 -4.08
C GLU A 89 -18.30 21.89 -2.84
N VAL A 90 -18.00 23.16 -3.05
CA VAL A 90 -17.71 24.16 -2.02
C VAL A 90 -18.12 25.53 -2.52
N ASP A 91 -18.69 26.37 -1.65
CA ASP A 91 -19.11 27.71 -2.03
C ASP A 91 -17.93 28.68 -2.18
N VAL A 92 -17.06 28.70 -1.17
CA VAL A 92 -15.84 29.54 -1.17
C VAL A 92 -14.66 28.70 -0.69
N LEU A 93 -13.55 28.76 -1.44
CA LEU A 93 -12.27 28.20 -1.05
C LEU A 93 -11.17 29.15 -1.49
N ASP A 94 -10.60 29.89 -0.57
CA ASP A 94 -9.58 30.89 -0.83
C ASP A 94 -8.36 30.74 0.08
N GLY A 95 -7.32 31.52 -0.22
CA GLY A 95 -6.09 31.51 0.55
C GLY A 95 -5.23 30.28 0.33
N LEU A 96 -5.52 29.42 -0.65
CA LEU A 96 -4.74 28.21 -0.92
C LEU A 96 -3.32 28.54 -1.35
N THR A 97 -2.37 27.71 -0.91
CA THR A 97 -1.01 27.60 -1.44
C THR A 97 -0.83 26.24 -2.12
N THR A 98 0.30 26.05 -2.79
CA THR A 98 0.64 24.76 -3.43
C THR A 98 0.55 23.62 -2.41
N ALA A 99 -0.35 22.64 -2.64
CA ALA A 99 -0.48 21.49 -1.78
C ALA A 99 0.44 20.35 -2.24
N ILE A 100 1.21 19.82 -1.30
CA ILE A 100 2.00 18.59 -1.44
C ILE A 100 1.34 17.53 -0.58
N ILE A 101 0.79 16.50 -1.24
CA ILE A 101 0.12 15.39 -0.57
C ILE A 101 1.14 14.31 -0.26
N VAL A 102 1.17 13.89 1.00
CA VAL A 102 1.99 12.78 1.52
C VAL A 102 1.05 11.72 2.08
N ASP A 103 0.53 10.90 1.19
CA ASP A 103 -0.40 9.82 1.47
C ASP A 103 0.29 8.46 1.60
N GLN A 104 -0.49 7.44 1.97
CA GLN A 104 -0.05 6.05 2.15
C GLN A 104 -0.09 5.23 0.84
N GLU A 105 -0.38 5.85 -0.31
CA GLU A 105 -0.38 5.14 -1.57
C GLU A 105 1.00 4.54 -1.88
N ARG A 106 1.01 3.32 -2.36
CA ARG A 106 2.24 2.62 -2.72
C ARG A 106 3.00 3.38 -3.80
N MET A 107 4.30 3.44 -3.64
CA MET A 107 5.22 4.11 -4.56
C MET A 107 5.47 3.24 -5.80
N GLY A 108 4.50 3.16 -6.72
CA GLY A 108 4.64 2.49 -8.01
C GLY A 108 4.84 0.97 -7.94
N SER A 109 4.40 0.27 -8.98
CA SER A 109 4.54 -1.19 -9.14
C SER A 109 5.72 -1.61 -10.04
N ASP A 110 6.47 -0.65 -10.64
CA ASP A 110 7.61 -0.97 -11.49
C ASP A 110 8.76 -1.56 -10.64
N PRO A 111 9.23 -2.78 -10.94
CA PRO A 111 10.36 -3.39 -10.25
C PRO A 111 11.66 -2.58 -10.29
N ARG A 112 11.76 -1.61 -11.22
CA ARG A 112 12.87 -0.66 -11.34
C ARG A 112 12.72 0.58 -10.45
N SER A 113 11.58 0.76 -9.79
CA SER A 113 11.40 1.79 -8.77
C SER A 113 11.96 1.29 -7.45
N THR A 114 12.98 1.95 -6.92
CA THR A 114 13.62 1.61 -5.64
C THR A 114 13.58 2.80 -4.69
N VAL A 115 13.83 2.58 -3.40
CA VAL A 115 13.95 3.64 -2.39
C VAL A 115 14.92 4.72 -2.88
N GLY A 116 16.09 4.33 -3.38
CA GLY A 116 17.11 5.27 -3.86
C GLY A 116 16.71 6.06 -5.10
N THR A 117 15.90 5.47 -6.01
CA THR A 117 15.38 6.22 -7.18
C THR A 117 14.23 7.16 -6.81
N ALA A 118 13.44 6.79 -5.83
CA ALA A 118 12.31 7.56 -5.37
C ALA A 118 12.71 8.81 -4.58
N THR A 119 13.90 8.80 -3.96
CA THR A 119 14.42 9.89 -3.11
C THR A 119 15.58 10.67 -3.72
N ASP A 120 15.91 10.41 -4.98
CA ASP A 120 17.05 10.96 -5.71
C ASP A 120 18.45 10.59 -5.15
N ALA A 121 18.53 9.85 -4.05
CA ALA A 121 19.81 9.40 -3.46
C ALA A 121 20.65 8.58 -4.45
N ASN A 122 20.01 7.73 -5.26
CA ASN A 122 20.67 6.97 -6.32
C ASN A 122 21.28 7.89 -7.40
N ALA A 123 20.61 9.02 -7.73
CA ALA A 123 21.15 9.98 -8.68
C ALA A 123 22.45 10.62 -8.15
N MET A 124 22.50 10.95 -6.87
CA MET A 124 23.71 11.48 -6.23
C MET A 124 24.85 10.47 -6.20
N LEU A 125 24.56 9.20 -5.86
CA LEU A 125 25.54 8.11 -5.91
C LEU A 125 26.10 7.90 -7.33
N ARG A 126 25.25 7.90 -8.36
CA ARG A 126 25.68 7.77 -9.76
C ARG A 126 26.67 8.88 -10.16
N ILE A 127 26.40 10.12 -9.76
CA ILE A 127 27.31 11.24 -10.03
C ILE A 127 28.63 11.04 -9.25
N LEU A 128 28.55 10.61 -8.01
CA LEU A 128 29.72 10.37 -7.14
C LEU A 128 30.63 9.29 -7.74
N PHE A 129 30.08 8.11 -8.09
CA PHE A 129 30.82 7.03 -8.71
C PHE A 129 31.36 7.39 -10.10
N SER A 130 30.62 8.17 -10.89
CA SER A 130 31.09 8.68 -12.17
C SER A 130 32.34 9.59 -12.03
N ARG A 131 32.46 10.33 -10.95
CA ARG A 131 33.57 11.26 -10.73
C ARG A 131 34.78 10.62 -10.02
N LEU A 132 34.53 9.77 -9.04
CA LEU A 132 35.54 9.25 -8.13
C LEU A 132 35.83 7.76 -8.34
N GLY A 133 34.94 7.01 -8.96
CA GLY A 133 35.06 5.57 -9.14
C GLY A 133 36.25 5.15 -9.99
N LYS A 134 36.90 4.05 -9.61
CA LYS A 134 38.01 3.47 -10.30
C LYS A 134 37.74 2.00 -10.64
N PRO A 135 37.91 1.55 -11.91
CA PRO A 135 38.26 2.35 -13.10
C PRO A 135 37.14 3.35 -13.45
N HIS A 136 37.51 4.45 -14.09
CA HIS A 136 36.53 5.39 -14.63
C HIS A 136 35.84 4.78 -15.85
N ILE A 137 34.55 4.59 -15.83
CA ILE A 137 33.76 3.91 -16.87
C ILE A 137 32.91 4.87 -17.71
N GLY A 138 32.73 6.12 -17.30
CA GLY A 138 31.97 7.12 -18.06
C GLY A 138 31.06 8.01 -17.22
N SER A 139 30.01 8.51 -17.88
CA SER A 139 29.03 9.42 -17.28
C SER A 139 28.15 8.76 -16.21
N PRO A 140 27.37 9.52 -15.43
CA PRO A 140 26.41 8.95 -14.46
C PRO A 140 25.40 7.96 -15.05
N GLN A 141 25.18 7.99 -16.38
CA GLN A 141 24.32 7.03 -17.08
C GLN A 141 24.91 5.62 -17.08
N ALA A 142 26.26 5.48 -17.07
CA ALA A 142 26.95 4.19 -16.99
C ALA A 142 26.71 3.46 -15.64
N PHE A 143 26.15 4.14 -14.65
CA PHE A 143 25.79 3.62 -13.34
C PHE A 143 24.26 3.52 -13.13
N SER A 144 23.46 3.74 -14.18
CA SER A 144 22.00 3.68 -14.11
C SER A 144 21.47 2.35 -14.64
N PHE A 145 20.82 1.59 -13.76
CA PHE A 145 20.14 0.36 -14.18
C PHE A 145 18.87 0.61 -15.03
N ASN A 146 18.48 1.88 -15.25
CA ASN A 146 17.38 2.27 -16.13
C ASN A 146 17.85 2.68 -17.53
N VAL A 147 19.14 2.68 -17.79
CA VAL A 147 19.73 3.08 -19.06
C VAL A 147 20.50 1.92 -19.69
N ALA A 148 20.04 1.46 -20.84
CA ALA A 148 20.74 0.43 -21.61
C ALA A 148 22.01 0.98 -22.29
N SER A 149 23.02 0.12 -22.44
CA SER A 149 24.15 0.42 -23.31
C SER A 149 23.69 0.41 -24.78
N ILE A 150 24.02 1.46 -25.52
CA ILE A 150 23.66 1.60 -26.93
C ILE A 150 24.95 1.73 -27.73
N SER A 151 25.09 0.92 -28.76
CA SER A 151 26.14 1.07 -29.75
C SER A 151 25.54 1.24 -31.15
N GLY A 152 26.08 2.15 -31.92
CA GLY A 152 25.65 2.40 -33.29
C GLY A 152 26.82 2.70 -34.19
N ALA A 153 26.75 2.33 -35.47
CA ALA A 153 27.69 2.72 -36.47
C ALA A 153 26.96 3.30 -37.67
N GLY A 154 27.38 4.47 -38.12
CA GLY A 154 26.76 5.17 -39.24
C GLY A 154 27.77 5.95 -40.07
N ALA A 155 27.42 6.22 -41.32
CA ALA A 155 28.17 7.13 -42.16
C ALA A 155 27.81 8.56 -41.83
N VAL A 156 28.78 9.35 -41.35
CA VAL A 156 28.64 10.78 -41.10
C VAL A 156 29.25 11.55 -42.26
N THR A 157 28.49 12.43 -42.85
CA THR A 157 29.00 13.32 -43.88
C THR A 157 29.62 14.55 -43.22
N MET A 158 30.91 14.72 -43.39
CA MET A 158 31.66 15.87 -42.86
C MET A 158 32.16 16.78 -44.00
N GLU A 159 31.90 18.05 -43.83
CA GLU A 159 32.45 19.05 -44.75
C GLU A 159 33.63 19.74 -44.11
N ARG A 160 34.80 19.57 -44.72
CA ARG A 160 36.05 20.17 -44.26
C ARG A 160 36.75 20.82 -45.44
N GLY A 161 36.91 22.13 -45.38
CA GLY A 161 37.60 22.87 -46.43
C GLY A 161 36.93 22.78 -47.82
N GLY A 162 35.61 22.76 -47.93
CA GLY A 162 34.85 22.68 -49.17
C GLY A 162 34.78 21.30 -49.79
N ARG A 163 35.32 20.26 -49.12
CA ARG A 163 35.23 18.85 -49.55
C ARG A 163 34.34 18.04 -48.60
N THR A 164 33.36 17.36 -49.15
CA THR A 164 32.45 16.47 -48.43
C THR A 164 33.05 15.08 -48.42
N THR A 165 33.39 14.58 -47.21
CA THR A 165 33.87 13.20 -47.00
C THR A 165 32.85 12.41 -46.17
N LYS A 166 32.55 11.16 -46.55
CA LYS A 166 31.76 10.21 -45.79
C LYS A 166 32.72 9.39 -44.94
N GLU A 167 32.61 9.56 -43.60
CA GLU A 167 33.39 8.80 -42.63
C GLU A 167 32.45 7.91 -41.85
N ARG A 168 32.79 6.64 -41.72
CA ARG A 168 32.01 5.70 -40.88
C ARG A 168 32.48 5.88 -39.45
N ARG A 169 31.56 6.40 -38.59
CA ARG A 169 31.80 6.57 -37.17
C ARG A 169 30.94 5.59 -36.39
N SER A 170 31.58 4.91 -35.46
CA SER A 170 30.88 4.17 -34.40
C SER A 170 30.80 5.03 -33.14
N PHE A 171 29.68 5.00 -32.47
CA PHE A 171 29.52 5.56 -31.15
C PHE A 171 29.02 4.46 -30.20
N SER A 172 29.45 4.53 -28.97
CA SER A 172 28.95 3.68 -27.90
C SER A 172 28.66 4.58 -26.71
N VAL A 173 27.44 4.50 -26.19
CA VAL A 173 27.05 5.13 -24.95
C VAL A 173 26.84 4.01 -23.93
N LEU A 174 27.69 3.97 -22.92
CA LEU A 174 27.61 2.96 -21.89
C LEU A 174 26.46 3.30 -20.93
N GLY A 175 25.48 2.39 -20.81
CA GLY A 175 24.45 2.40 -19.79
C GLY A 175 24.77 1.38 -18.70
N GLY A 176 24.25 1.59 -17.50
CA GLY A 176 24.50 0.69 -16.38
C GLY A 176 23.55 -0.49 -16.27
N MET A 177 22.57 -0.60 -17.16
CA MET A 177 21.51 -1.62 -17.09
C MET A 177 22.06 -3.02 -17.39
N CYS A 178 21.73 -4.01 -16.54
CA CYS A 178 22.00 -5.41 -16.83
C CYS A 178 21.22 -5.84 -18.07
N PRO A 179 21.87 -6.39 -19.12
CA PRO A 179 21.18 -6.74 -20.36
C PRO A 179 20.22 -7.91 -20.20
N ARG A 180 20.44 -8.82 -19.24
CA ARG A 180 19.62 -10.01 -19.06
C ARG A 180 18.28 -9.73 -18.37
N CYS A 181 18.29 -8.98 -17.27
CA CYS A 181 17.07 -8.64 -16.52
C CYS A 181 16.52 -7.24 -16.85
N GLU A 182 17.14 -6.52 -17.76
CA GLU A 182 16.72 -5.16 -18.16
C GLU A 182 16.52 -4.22 -16.95
N GLY A 183 17.40 -4.32 -15.96
CA GLY A 183 17.36 -3.50 -14.75
C GLY A 183 16.31 -3.91 -13.71
N ARG A 184 15.66 -5.06 -13.87
CA ARG A 184 14.64 -5.53 -12.91
C ARG A 184 15.26 -6.23 -11.70
N GLY A 185 16.46 -6.79 -11.83
CA GLY A 185 17.13 -7.58 -10.80
C GLY A 185 16.66 -9.03 -10.74
N THR A 186 15.51 -9.33 -11.28
CA THR A 186 14.92 -10.67 -11.36
C THR A 186 14.68 -11.06 -12.82
N VAL A 187 14.68 -12.34 -13.11
CA VAL A 187 14.26 -12.92 -14.38
C VAL A 187 13.03 -13.79 -14.13
N ASN A 188 12.09 -13.71 -15.06
CA ASN A 188 10.95 -14.61 -15.02
C ASN A 188 11.40 -15.94 -15.63
N ASP A 189 11.43 -16.98 -14.84
CA ASP A 189 11.58 -18.33 -15.35
C ASP A 189 10.24 -19.08 -15.21
N ILE A 190 10.07 -20.08 -16.05
CA ILE A 190 8.86 -20.90 -16.02
C ILE A 190 9.23 -22.23 -15.37
N ASP A 191 8.60 -22.54 -14.26
CA ASP A 191 8.73 -23.84 -13.61
C ASP A 191 8.19 -24.93 -14.54
N LEU A 192 9.10 -25.67 -15.17
CA LEU A 192 8.78 -26.71 -16.12
C LEU A 192 7.91 -27.83 -15.48
N THR A 193 8.03 -28.05 -14.19
CA THR A 193 7.21 -29.05 -13.46
C THR A 193 5.72 -28.68 -13.42
N GLN A 194 5.42 -27.41 -13.61
CA GLN A 194 4.05 -26.92 -13.68
C GLN A 194 3.46 -26.99 -15.11
N LEU A 195 4.27 -27.26 -16.12
CA LEU A 195 3.83 -27.33 -17.52
C LEU A 195 3.39 -28.73 -17.93
N TYR A 196 4.03 -29.75 -17.41
CA TYR A 196 3.76 -31.13 -17.79
C TYR A 196 4.14 -32.14 -16.70
N ASP A 197 3.45 -33.28 -16.71
CA ASP A 197 3.77 -34.46 -15.93
C ASP A 197 4.68 -35.37 -16.80
N GLU A 198 5.97 -35.45 -16.46
CA GLU A 198 6.96 -36.22 -17.23
C GLU A 198 6.69 -37.71 -17.25
N THR A 199 5.91 -38.23 -16.30
CA THR A 199 5.59 -39.66 -16.19
C THR A 199 4.58 -40.11 -17.23
N LYS A 200 3.81 -39.20 -17.79
CA LYS A 200 2.73 -39.40 -18.76
C LYS A 200 3.16 -39.10 -20.19
N SER A 201 2.46 -39.69 -21.13
CA SER A 201 2.49 -39.27 -22.53
C SER A 201 1.47 -38.14 -22.80
N LEU A 202 1.58 -37.46 -23.94
CA LEU A 202 0.63 -36.41 -24.31
C LEU A 202 -0.81 -36.96 -24.38
N ASN A 203 -1.01 -38.14 -24.92
CA ASN A 203 -2.33 -38.79 -25.00
C ASN A 203 -2.89 -39.19 -23.63
N GLU A 204 -2.02 -39.40 -22.63
CA GLU A 204 -2.39 -39.65 -21.23
C GLU A 204 -2.61 -38.35 -20.43
N GLY A 205 -2.58 -37.20 -21.11
CA GLY A 205 -2.79 -35.87 -20.47
C GLY A 205 -1.57 -35.35 -19.74
N ALA A 206 -0.37 -35.49 -20.31
CA ALA A 206 0.85 -34.96 -19.71
C ALA A 206 0.85 -33.44 -19.54
N LEU A 207 0.18 -32.67 -20.42
CA LEU A 207 0.15 -31.20 -20.34
C LEU A 207 -0.80 -30.72 -19.25
N THR A 208 -0.27 -29.96 -18.30
CA THR A 208 -1.02 -29.42 -17.14
C THR A 208 -1.46 -27.96 -17.36
N ILE A 209 -1.17 -27.41 -18.54
CA ILE A 209 -1.48 -26.02 -18.90
C ILE A 209 -2.97 -25.88 -19.22
N PRO A 210 -3.68 -24.88 -18.69
CA PRO A 210 -5.08 -24.66 -18.99
C PRO A 210 -5.33 -24.50 -20.50
N GLY A 211 -6.27 -25.26 -21.04
CA GLY A 211 -6.63 -25.26 -22.48
C GLY A 211 -5.76 -26.12 -23.40
N TYR A 212 -4.79 -26.86 -22.86
CA TYR A 212 -3.90 -27.74 -23.62
C TYR A 212 -4.24 -29.23 -23.51
N SER A 213 -5.50 -29.56 -23.19
CA SER A 213 -5.96 -30.96 -23.22
C SER A 213 -5.90 -31.55 -24.65
N MET A 214 -5.71 -32.83 -24.77
CA MET A 214 -5.61 -33.51 -26.09
C MET A 214 -6.90 -33.38 -26.90
N ASP A 215 -8.07 -33.25 -26.25
CA ASP A 215 -9.36 -32.96 -26.88
C ASP A 215 -9.46 -31.51 -27.36
N GLY A 216 -8.59 -30.62 -26.86
CA GLY A 216 -8.54 -29.21 -27.22
C GLY A 216 -7.73 -28.95 -28.49
N TRP A 217 -7.90 -27.74 -29.02
CA TRP A 217 -7.18 -27.29 -30.22
C TRP A 217 -5.65 -27.36 -30.09
N TYR A 218 -5.12 -26.89 -28.97
CA TYR A 218 -3.67 -26.88 -28.74
C TYR A 218 -3.11 -28.29 -28.50
N GLY A 219 -3.83 -29.15 -27.76
CA GLY A 219 -3.41 -30.54 -27.56
C GLY A 219 -3.26 -31.28 -28.87
N ARG A 220 -4.18 -31.09 -29.84
CA ARG A 220 -4.07 -31.66 -31.18
C ARG A 220 -2.87 -31.17 -31.96
N ILE A 221 -2.51 -29.90 -31.84
CA ILE A 221 -1.30 -29.34 -32.48
C ILE A 221 -0.05 -30.03 -31.94
N PHE A 222 0.07 -30.15 -30.61
CA PHE A 222 1.21 -30.81 -29.96
C PHE A 222 1.24 -32.34 -30.27
N GLY A 223 0.09 -33.02 -30.28
CA GLY A 223 0.02 -34.42 -30.61
C GLY A 223 0.27 -34.72 -32.10
N GLY A 224 -0.13 -33.83 -33.01
CA GLY A 224 0.00 -34.03 -34.48
C GLY A 224 1.23 -33.36 -35.10
N CYS A 225 2.15 -32.76 -34.33
CA CYS A 225 3.25 -31.95 -34.86
C CYS A 225 4.34 -32.77 -35.59
N GLY A 226 4.45 -34.10 -35.33
CA GLY A 226 5.44 -34.98 -35.96
C GLY A 226 6.89 -34.82 -35.44
N PHE A 227 7.13 -33.97 -34.42
CA PHE A 227 8.47 -33.81 -33.83
C PHE A 227 8.78 -34.85 -32.75
N PHE A 228 7.75 -35.44 -32.14
CA PHE A 228 7.81 -36.48 -31.11
C PHE A 228 6.55 -37.33 -31.15
N SER A 229 6.62 -38.53 -30.57
CA SER A 229 5.43 -39.41 -30.50
C SER A 229 4.49 -39.00 -29.37
N PRO A 230 3.18 -38.78 -29.59
CA PRO A 230 2.22 -38.43 -28.56
C PRO A 230 1.94 -39.54 -27.54
N ASP A 231 2.29 -40.81 -27.84
CA ASP A 231 2.12 -41.98 -26.95
C ASP A 231 3.35 -42.26 -26.09
N LYS A 232 4.44 -41.53 -26.29
CA LYS A 232 5.70 -41.71 -25.56
C LYS A 232 5.69 -40.85 -24.29
N PRO A 233 5.92 -41.39 -23.08
CA PRO A 233 6.07 -40.61 -21.87
C PRO A 233 7.18 -39.56 -22.00
N ILE A 234 6.95 -38.32 -21.51
CA ILE A 234 7.88 -37.20 -21.70
C ILE A 234 9.26 -37.51 -21.11
N LYS A 235 9.34 -38.24 -19.98
CA LYS A 235 10.62 -38.70 -19.39
C LYS A 235 11.47 -39.54 -20.30
N LYS A 236 10.87 -40.13 -21.35
CA LYS A 236 11.58 -40.94 -22.36
C LYS A 236 11.96 -40.15 -23.62
N PHE A 237 11.63 -38.86 -23.68
CA PHE A 237 12.00 -38.00 -24.80
C PHE A 237 13.52 -37.86 -24.89
N THR A 238 14.03 -37.85 -26.12
CA THR A 238 15.41 -37.45 -26.35
C THR A 238 15.58 -35.95 -26.05
N LYS A 239 16.81 -35.50 -25.85
CA LYS A 239 17.11 -34.08 -25.66
C LYS A 239 16.54 -33.20 -26.76
N ARG A 240 16.49 -33.72 -28.00
CA ARG A 240 15.94 -33.01 -29.15
C ARG A 240 14.41 -32.92 -29.09
N GLU A 241 13.74 -34.05 -28.82
CA GLU A 241 12.28 -34.08 -28.67
C GLU A 241 11.83 -33.18 -27.56
N LEU A 242 12.54 -33.15 -26.43
CA LEU A 242 12.23 -32.27 -25.31
C LEU A 242 12.48 -30.79 -25.66
N ALA A 243 13.57 -30.50 -26.37
CA ALA A 243 13.85 -29.14 -26.85
C ALA A 243 12.79 -28.68 -27.88
N ASP A 244 12.36 -29.59 -28.75
CA ASP A 244 11.28 -29.30 -29.72
C ASP A 244 9.94 -29.09 -29.04
N LEU A 245 9.63 -29.79 -27.93
CA LEU A 245 8.43 -29.59 -27.12
C LEU A 245 8.47 -28.22 -26.42
N LEU A 246 9.62 -27.85 -25.84
CA LEU A 246 9.70 -26.69 -24.97
C LEU A 246 10.03 -25.38 -25.72
N TYR A 247 10.97 -25.42 -26.67
CA TYR A 247 11.63 -24.20 -27.20
C TYR A 247 11.57 -24.05 -28.72
N LYS A 248 10.87 -24.93 -29.44
CA LYS A 248 10.84 -24.86 -30.91
C LYS A 248 10.37 -23.51 -31.42
N GLU A 249 11.14 -22.93 -32.30
CA GLU A 249 10.77 -21.73 -33.04
C GLU A 249 9.54 -21.97 -33.95
N PRO A 250 8.76 -20.92 -34.25
CA PRO A 250 7.56 -21.01 -35.06
C PRO A 250 7.82 -21.75 -36.39
N THR A 251 7.29 -22.95 -36.55
CA THR A 251 7.51 -23.83 -37.70
C THR A 251 6.17 -24.20 -38.35
N LYS A 252 6.06 -24.09 -39.67
CA LYS A 252 4.86 -24.50 -40.40
C LYS A 252 4.75 -26.02 -40.41
N ILE A 253 3.63 -26.53 -39.97
CA ILE A 253 3.29 -27.97 -39.94
C ILE A 253 1.94 -28.22 -40.62
N LYS A 254 1.66 -29.45 -40.94
CA LYS A 254 0.37 -29.87 -41.46
C LYS A 254 -0.23 -30.93 -40.52
N VAL A 255 -1.33 -30.59 -39.86
CA VAL A 255 -2.07 -31.49 -38.95
C VAL A 255 -3.47 -31.71 -39.51
N ASP A 256 -3.86 -32.94 -39.71
CA ASP A 256 -5.16 -33.35 -40.27
C ASP A 256 -5.53 -32.60 -41.56
N GLY A 257 -4.51 -32.35 -42.42
CA GLY A 257 -4.70 -31.64 -43.69
C GLY A 257 -4.71 -30.11 -43.61
N VAL A 258 -4.68 -29.53 -42.39
CA VAL A 258 -4.70 -28.07 -42.13
C VAL A 258 -3.27 -27.55 -41.90
N ASN A 259 -2.92 -26.48 -42.60
CA ASN A 259 -1.62 -25.79 -42.37
C ASN A 259 -1.67 -24.96 -41.09
N LEU A 260 -0.81 -25.32 -40.16
CA LEU A 260 -0.71 -24.67 -38.84
C LEU A 260 0.74 -24.20 -38.58
N THR A 261 0.91 -23.36 -37.59
CA THR A 261 2.24 -23.00 -37.09
C THR A 261 2.42 -23.64 -35.72
N TYR A 262 3.38 -24.54 -35.62
CA TYR A 262 3.83 -25.11 -34.35
C TYR A 262 4.85 -24.17 -33.71
N GLU A 263 4.78 -24.06 -32.42
CA GLU A 263 5.69 -23.27 -31.57
C GLU A 263 5.83 -24.00 -30.22
N GLY A 264 7.02 -24.04 -29.65
CA GLY A 264 7.26 -24.69 -28.36
C GLY A 264 6.41 -24.09 -27.22
N LEU A 265 6.25 -24.86 -26.14
CA LEU A 265 5.41 -24.47 -24.98
C LEU A 265 5.85 -23.13 -24.39
N ILE A 266 7.16 -22.91 -24.18
CA ILE A 266 7.70 -21.70 -23.54
C ILE A 266 7.39 -20.44 -24.35
N PRO A 267 7.79 -20.31 -25.62
CA PRO A 267 7.45 -19.13 -26.45
C PRO A 267 5.96 -18.88 -26.52
N LYS A 268 5.19 -19.98 -26.61
CA LYS A 268 3.73 -19.87 -26.71
C LYS A 268 3.07 -19.35 -25.44
N ILE A 269 3.49 -19.80 -24.26
CA ILE A 269 3.01 -19.32 -22.96
C ILE A 269 3.41 -17.86 -22.76
N GLN A 270 4.68 -17.53 -23.07
CA GLN A 270 5.14 -16.15 -23.00
C GLN A 270 4.26 -15.20 -23.81
N LYS A 271 3.93 -15.57 -25.05
CA LYS A 271 3.13 -14.77 -25.96
C LYS A 271 1.64 -14.75 -25.64
N SER A 272 1.05 -15.85 -25.18
CA SER A 272 -0.41 -15.96 -24.99
C SER A 272 -0.88 -15.59 -23.59
N MET A 273 -0.03 -15.77 -22.58
CA MET A 273 -0.38 -15.60 -21.15
C MET A 273 0.46 -14.52 -20.46
N LEU A 274 1.81 -14.52 -20.66
CA LEU A 274 2.70 -13.65 -19.92
C LEU A 274 2.83 -12.22 -20.49
N SER A 275 2.49 -12.04 -21.77
CA SER A 275 2.47 -10.70 -22.38
C SER A 275 1.21 -9.90 -22.06
N LYS A 276 0.25 -10.50 -21.38
CA LYS A 276 -1.01 -9.87 -20.99
C LYS A 276 -0.97 -9.43 -19.53
N ASP A 277 -1.76 -8.42 -19.20
CA ASP A 277 -1.98 -8.05 -17.82
C ASP A 277 -2.57 -9.24 -17.05
N ILE A 278 -1.92 -9.63 -15.95
CA ILE A 278 -2.35 -10.76 -15.10
C ILE A 278 -3.80 -10.56 -14.62
N ASP A 279 -4.17 -9.32 -14.36
CA ASP A 279 -5.52 -8.99 -13.90
C ASP A 279 -6.60 -9.12 -14.99
N ALA A 280 -6.20 -9.11 -16.25
CA ALA A 280 -7.10 -9.34 -17.39
C ALA A 280 -7.28 -10.83 -17.72
N LEU A 281 -6.52 -11.73 -17.09
CA LEU A 281 -6.61 -13.16 -17.33
C LEU A 281 -7.82 -13.80 -16.62
N GLN A 282 -8.37 -14.85 -17.21
CA GLN A 282 -9.42 -15.66 -16.55
C GLN A 282 -8.88 -16.29 -15.25
N PRO A 283 -9.70 -16.50 -14.21
CA PRO A 283 -9.21 -16.92 -12.89
C PRO A 283 -8.36 -18.20 -12.89
N HIS A 284 -8.73 -19.21 -13.68
CA HIS A 284 -7.99 -20.47 -13.78
C HIS A 284 -6.65 -20.32 -14.53
N ILE A 285 -6.57 -19.41 -15.51
CA ILE A 285 -5.32 -19.10 -16.22
C ILE A 285 -4.40 -18.28 -15.31
N ARG A 286 -4.96 -17.33 -14.55
CA ARG A 286 -4.22 -16.57 -13.55
C ARG A 286 -3.60 -17.47 -12.49
N ALA A 287 -4.40 -18.39 -11.90
CA ALA A 287 -3.91 -19.33 -10.91
C ALA A 287 -2.79 -20.24 -11.46
N PHE A 288 -2.84 -20.59 -12.74
CA PHE A 288 -1.76 -21.31 -13.41
C PHE A 288 -0.52 -20.43 -13.57
N VAL A 289 -0.66 -19.21 -14.05
CA VAL A 289 0.46 -18.25 -14.24
C VAL A 289 1.14 -17.94 -12.92
N GLU A 290 0.37 -17.67 -11.86
CA GLU A 290 0.88 -17.42 -10.51
C GLU A 290 1.69 -18.61 -9.94
N ARG A 291 1.34 -19.83 -10.32
CA ARG A 291 2.03 -21.05 -9.89
C ARG A 291 3.22 -21.42 -10.78
N ALA A 292 3.12 -21.16 -12.08
CA ALA A 292 4.10 -21.60 -13.07
C ALA A 292 5.24 -20.60 -13.28
N ILE A 293 5.09 -19.33 -12.83
CA ILE A 293 6.15 -18.34 -12.95
C ILE A 293 6.90 -18.24 -11.65
N THR A 294 8.20 -18.49 -11.71
CA THR A 294 9.15 -18.17 -10.66
C THR A 294 9.87 -16.87 -11.00
N PHE A 295 10.01 -16.01 -9.99
CA PHE A 295 10.81 -14.80 -10.09
C PHE A 295 12.16 -15.08 -9.43
N ASP A 296 13.11 -15.55 -10.24
CA ASP A 296 14.44 -15.89 -9.73
C ASP A 296 15.37 -14.68 -9.80
N THR A 297 16.27 -14.58 -8.84
CA THR A 297 17.34 -13.56 -8.88
C THR A 297 18.11 -13.69 -10.18
N CYS A 298 18.34 -12.59 -10.88
CA CYS A 298 19.05 -12.60 -12.15
C CYS A 298 20.48 -13.15 -11.97
N PRO A 299 20.83 -14.27 -12.60
CA PRO A 299 22.13 -14.91 -12.40
C PRO A 299 23.31 -14.14 -13.01
N GLU A 300 23.07 -13.16 -13.89
CA GLU A 300 24.13 -12.33 -14.49
C GLU A 300 24.51 -11.15 -13.59
N CYS A 301 23.54 -10.51 -12.95
CA CYS A 301 23.80 -9.38 -12.09
C CYS A 301 23.62 -9.67 -10.60
N ASP A 302 23.23 -10.88 -10.23
CA ASP A 302 22.97 -11.29 -8.85
C ASP A 302 22.03 -10.31 -8.12
N GLY A 303 20.91 -9.98 -8.77
CA GLY A 303 19.90 -9.07 -8.23
C GLY A 303 20.26 -7.57 -8.25
N THR A 304 21.51 -7.20 -8.53
CA THR A 304 21.97 -5.80 -8.45
C THR A 304 21.38 -4.88 -9.52
N ARG A 305 20.73 -5.40 -10.55
CA ARG A 305 20.17 -4.69 -11.71
C ARG A 305 21.21 -4.07 -12.65
N LEU A 306 22.50 -4.06 -12.26
CA LEU A 306 23.58 -3.36 -12.93
C LEU A 306 24.43 -4.28 -13.79
N SER A 307 24.95 -3.73 -14.88
CA SER A 307 25.91 -4.40 -15.77
C SER A 307 27.23 -4.70 -15.04
N ALA A 308 28.01 -5.64 -15.58
CA ALA A 308 29.31 -5.98 -15.04
C ALA A 308 30.30 -4.79 -15.05
N GLU A 309 30.21 -3.94 -16.08
CA GLU A 309 31.01 -2.71 -16.20
C GLU A 309 30.64 -1.72 -15.06
N ALA A 310 29.37 -1.50 -14.80
CA ALA A 310 28.94 -0.61 -13.71
C ALA A 310 29.44 -1.10 -12.34
N ARG A 311 29.41 -2.41 -12.11
CA ARG A 311 29.90 -3.05 -10.88
C ARG A 311 31.42 -3.10 -10.74
N SER A 312 32.16 -2.97 -11.85
CA SER A 312 33.63 -2.99 -11.86
C SER A 312 34.22 -1.71 -11.23
N SER A 313 33.52 -0.58 -11.35
CA SER A 313 33.98 0.71 -10.82
C SER A 313 33.74 0.80 -9.31
N LYS A 314 34.80 1.08 -8.55
CA LYS A 314 34.77 1.08 -7.08
C LYS A 314 35.24 2.41 -6.49
N LEU A 315 34.64 2.79 -5.38
CA LEU A 315 35.05 3.88 -4.53
C LEU A 315 35.29 3.33 -3.12
N ASN A 316 36.51 3.48 -2.57
CA ASN A 316 36.89 2.90 -1.29
C ASN A 316 36.56 1.40 -1.18
N LYS A 317 36.87 0.62 -2.23
CA LYS A 317 36.67 -0.83 -2.38
C LYS A 317 35.24 -1.30 -2.62
N ILE A 318 34.21 -0.47 -2.48
CA ILE A 318 32.82 -0.81 -2.75
C ILE A 318 32.38 -0.27 -4.12
N ASN A 319 31.51 -0.97 -4.81
CA ASN A 319 30.86 -0.49 -6.03
C ASN A 319 29.52 0.13 -5.71
N ILE A 320 28.84 0.71 -6.72
CA ILE A 320 27.54 1.38 -6.49
C ILE A 320 26.43 0.40 -6.05
N ALA A 321 26.48 -0.87 -6.49
CA ALA A 321 25.52 -1.86 -6.04
C ALA A 321 25.70 -2.18 -4.56
N ASP A 322 26.97 -2.38 -4.13
CA ASP A 322 27.29 -2.58 -2.72
C ASP A 322 26.78 -1.41 -1.86
N ALA A 323 27.02 -0.17 -2.33
CA ALA A 323 26.55 1.04 -1.65
C ALA A 323 25.02 1.11 -1.54
N CYS A 324 24.29 0.73 -2.62
CA CYS A 324 22.84 0.72 -2.62
C CYS A 324 22.22 -0.40 -1.75
N ALA A 325 22.94 -1.52 -1.59
CA ALA A 325 22.52 -2.66 -0.77
C ALA A 325 22.81 -2.48 0.72
N MET A 326 23.69 -1.55 1.09
CA MET A 326 23.94 -1.21 2.50
C MET A 326 22.66 -0.73 3.20
N GLN A 327 22.55 -1.03 4.48
CA GLN A 327 21.60 -0.34 5.34
C GLN A 327 21.89 1.15 5.31
N ILE A 328 20.87 2.00 5.22
CA ILE A 328 21.05 3.46 5.01
C ILE A 328 21.84 4.11 6.15
N SER A 329 21.70 3.62 7.38
CA SER A 329 22.52 4.06 8.51
C SER A 329 24.03 3.83 8.28
N ASP A 330 24.39 2.67 7.70
CA ASP A 330 25.79 2.34 7.37
C ASP A 330 26.28 3.14 6.18
N LEU A 331 25.42 3.32 5.16
CA LEU A 331 25.72 4.16 4.01
C LEU A 331 25.94 5.62 4.42
N ALA A 332 25.18 6.14 5.39
CA ALA A 332 25.39 7.47 5.97
C ALA A 332 26.75 7.56 6.69
N ALA A 333 27.10 6.54 7.46
CA ALA A 333 28.41 6.46 8.11
C ALA A 333 29.55 6.40 7.08
N TRP A 334 29.41 5.60 6.03
CA TRP A 334 30.37 5.55 4.92
C TRP A 334 30.49 6.91 4.21
N ALA A 335 29.37 7.59 3.91
CA ALA A 335 29.36 8.88 3.25
C ALA A 335 30.06 9.97 4.10
N ARG A 336 29.93 9.92 5.43
CA ARG A 336 30.65 10.82 6.35
C ARG A 336 32.18 10.64 6.26
N GLY A 337 32.66 9.45 5.94
CA GLY A 337 34.07 9.14 5.72
C GLY A 337 34.65 9.61 4.38
N LEU A 338 33.83 10.19 3.48
CA LEU A 338 34.28 10.72 2.20
C LEU A 338 34.76 12.17 2.39
N ASP A 339 36.08 12.39 2.20
CA ASP A 339 36.68 13.73 2.24
C ASP A 339 37.32 14.04 0.88
N GLU A 340 36.46 14.50 -0.06
CA GLU A 340 36.84 14.77 -1.45
C GLU A 340 36.37 16.18 -1.85
N PRO A 341 37.23 17.20 -1.79
CA PRO A 341 36.88 18.60 -2.05
C PRO A 341 36.21 18.86 -3.41
N SER A 342 36.54 18.06 -4.42
CA SER A 342 36.01 18.20 -5.78
C SER A 342 34.51 17.90 -5.90
N VAL A 343 33.96 17.20 -4.94
CA VAL A 343 32.53 16.79 -4.89
C VAL A 343 31.87 17.13 -3.55
N ALA A 344 32.48 17.98 -2.74
CA ALA A 344 31.99 18.30 -1.40
C ALA A 344 30.49 18.71 -1.34
N PRO A 345 29.95 19.57 -2.24
CA PRO A 345 28.54 19.91 -2.19
C PRO A 345 27.62 18.71 -2.45
N LEU A 346 28.04 17.77 -3.32
CA LEU A 346 27.30 16.55 -3.62
C LEU A 346 27.31 15.58 -2.44
N VAL A 347 28.45 15.43 -1.78
CA VAL A 347 28.59 14.58 -0.59
C VAL A 347 27.78 15.14 0.56
N THR A 348 27.74 16.47 0.75
CA THR A 348 26.88 17.12 1.76
C THR A 348 25.40 16.82 1.47
N ALA A 349 24.93 17.05 0.25
CA ALA A 349 23.52 16.77 -0.11
C ALA A 349 23.15 15.28 0.06
N LEU A 350 24.09 14.36 -0.26
CA LEU A 350 23.89 12.93 -0.04
C LEU A 350 23.79 12.62 1.46
N ARG A 351 24.68 13.18 2.28
CA ARG A 351 24.67 13.02 3.74
C ARG A 351 23.36 13.51 4.34
N ASP A 352 22.94 14.73 3.99
CA ASP A 352 21.69 15.33 4.47
C ASP A 352 20.48 14.44 4.14
N THR A 353 20.46 13.88 2.92
CA THR A 353 19.41 12.94 2.51
C THR A 353 19.43 11.64 3.32
N LEU A 354 20.61 11.05 3.51
CA LEU A 354 20.74 9.79 4.27
C LEU A 354 20.47 10.01 5.77
N ASP A 355 20.89 11.14 6.33
CA ASP A 355 20.61 11.50 7.71
C ASP A 355 19.11 11.70 7.93
N SER A 356 18.41 12.32 6.98
CA SER A 356 16.93 12.41 7.01
C SER A 356 16.25 11.04 7.06
N PHE A 357 16.75 10.02 6.36
CA PHE A 357 16.25 8.64 6.49
C PHE A 357 16.43 8.08 7.91
N VAL A 358 17.59 8.33 8.53
CA VAL A 358 17.86 7.86 9.89
C VAL A 358 16.96 8.60 10.90
N GLU A 359 16.81 9.91 10.76
CA GLU A 359 15.96 10.75 11.62
C GLU A 359 14.49 10.31 11.58
N ILE A 360 13.97 9.94 10.41
CA ILE A 360 12.58 9.49 10.24
C ILE A 360 12.35 8.00 10.61
N GLY A 361 13.39 7.33 11.12
CA GLY A 361 13.30 5.91 11.50
C GLY A 361 13.31 4.93 10.34
N LEU A 362 13.85 5.32 9.17
CA LEU A 362 14.01 4.45 7.98
C LEU A 362 15.46 4.05 7.71
N GLY A 363 16.35 4.27 8.68
CA GLY A 363 17.77 3.95 8.55
C GLY A 363 18.07 2.47 8.28
N TYR A 364 17.14 1.57 8.59
CA TYR A 364 17.26 0.13 8.35
C TYR A 364 16.95 -0.29 6.90
N LEU A 365 16.37 0.58 6.08
CA LEU A 365 16.12 0.29 4.68
C LEU A 365 17.45 0.30 3.89
N SER A 366 17.41 -0.27 2.69
CA SER A 366 18.46 -0.12 1.69
C SER A 366 17.95 0.67 0.47
N LEU A 367 18.84 1.35 -0.23
CA LEU A 367 18.46 2.15 -1.40
C LEU A 367 18.02 1.31 -2.59
N ASP A 368 18.43 0.05 -2.66
CA ASP A 368 18.05 -0.90 -3.70
C ASP A 368 16.71 -1.61 -3.44
N ARG A 369 16.14 -1.46 -2.23
CA ARG A 369 14.85 -2.06 -1.91
C ARG A 369 13.76 -1.57 -2.88
N PRO A 370 13.00 -2.50 -3.53
CA PRO A 370 11.93 -2.11 -4.44
C PRO A 370 10.87 -1.28 -3.71
N ALA A 371 10.51 -0.13 -4.27
CA ALA A 371 9.55 0.78 -3.66
C ALA A 371 8.15 0.16 -3.45
N GLY A 372 7.75 -0.78 -4.31
CA GLY A 372 6.49 -1.51 -4.20
C GLY A 372 6.42 -2.52 -3.04
N THR A 373 7.56 -2.83 -2.38
CA THR A 373 7.62 -3.73 -1.20
C THR A 373 7.54 -2.99 0.13
N LEU A 374 7.50 -1.68 0.09
CA LEU A 374 7.37 -0.86 1.29
C LEU A 374 5.97 -0.99 1.88
N SER A 375 5.86 -1.01 3.20
CA SER A 375 4.59 -0.82 3.90
C SER A 375 4.03 0.57 3.62
N GLY A 376 2.73 0.81 3.89
CA GLY A 376 2.11 2.13 3.69
C GLY A 376 2.86 3.24 4.43
N GLY A 377 3.21 3.01 5.70
CA GLY A 377 3.95 3.97 6.50
C GLY A 377 5.41 4.18 6.04
N GLU A 378 6.12 3.11 5.61
CA GLU A 378 7.46 3.24 5.01
C GLU A 378 7.42 4.06 3.71
N ALA A 379 6.43 3.80 2.84
CA ALA A 379 6.25 4.52 1.59
C ALA A 379 5.96 6.01 1.84
N GLN A 380 5.07 6.32 2.77
CA GLN A 380 4.73 7.69 3.16
C GLN A 380 5.95 8.44 3.70
N ARG A 381 6.70 7.84 4.63
CA ARG A 381 7.92 8.44 5.18
C ARG A 381 9.00 8.62 4.12
N THR A 382 9.16 7.65 3.21
CA THR A 382 10.09 7.78 2.08
C THR A 382 9.73 8.96 1.16
N LYS A 383 8.41 9.23 0.94
CA LYS A 383 7.97 10.43 0.22
C LYS A 383 8.40 11.72 0.92
N MET A 384 8.37 11.76 2.26
CA MET A 384 8.76 12.95 3.04
C MET A 384 10.23 13.32 2.84
N ILE A 385 11.14 12.36 2.68
CA ILE A 385 12.58 12.60 2.52
C ILE A 385 12.88 13.67 1.46
N ARG A 386 12.17 13.62 0.32
CA ARG A 386 12.36 14.60 -0.76
C ARG A 386 12.01 16.04 -0.35
N HIS A 387 11.11 16.19 0.60
CA HIS A 387 10.55 17.48 1.02
C HIS A 387 11.31 18.07 2.20
N LEU A 388 11.91 17.23 3.05
CA LEU A 388 12.73 17.69 4.18
C LEU A 388 13.94 18.51 3.71
N GLY A 389 14.60 18.10 2.64
CA GLY A 389 15.71 18.83 2.01
C GLY A 389 15.28 20.02 1.13
N SER A 390 13.97 20.23 0.92
CA SER A 390 13.47 21.31 0.05
C SER A 390 13.67 22.67 0.68
N SER A 391 14.07 23.64 -0.15
CA SER A 391 14.13 25.06 0.21
C SER A 391 12.81 25.80 -0.02
N LEU A 392 11.74 25.09 -0.40
CA LEU A 392 10.42 25.67 -0.59
C LEU A 392 9.84 26.13 0.74
N THR A 393 9.25 27.30 0.75
CA THR A 393 8.52 27.89 1.86
C THR A 393 7.13 28.31 1.40
N ASP A 394 6.22 28.54 2.33
CA ASP A 394 4.82 28.91 2.07
C ASP A 394 4.06 27.86 1.21
N VAL A 395 4.37 26.59 1.43
CA VAL A 395 3.73 25.43 0.81
C VAL A 395 2.78 24.79 1.83
N THR A 396 1.69 24.17 1.37
CA THR A 396 0.80 23.39 2.22
C THR A 396 1.14 21.92 2.11
N TYR A 397 1.68 21.33 3.17
CA TYR A 397 1.87 19.89 3.30
C TYR A 397 0.62 19.25 3.86
N VAL A 398 0.17 18.15 3.26
CA VAL A 398 -1.05 17.43 3.67
C VAL A 398 -0.69 15.98 3.94
N PHE A 399 -0.88 15.54 5.19
CA PHE A 399 -0.54 14.19 5.65
C PHE A 399 -1.78 13.39 6.03
N ASP A 400 -1.80 12.11 5.64
CA ASP A 400 -2.82 11.15 6.02
C ASP A 400 -2.25 10.15 7.03
N GLU A 401 -2.62 10.30 8.29
CA GLU A 401 -2.21 9.44 9.41
C GLU A 401 -0.69 9.12 9.40
N PRO A 402 0.20 10.14 9.49
CA PRO A 402 1.64 9.93 9.36
C PRO A 402 2.26 9.06 10.47
N THR A 403 1.54 8.86 11.58
CA THR A 403 2.01 8.04 12.70
C THR A 403 1.53 6.58 12.63
N ILE A 404 0.88 6.18 11.52
CA ILE A 404 0.34 4.84 11.34
C ILE A 404 1.47 3.78 11.40
N GLY A 405 1.23 2.68 12.13
CA GLY A 405 2.21 1.59 12.27
C GLY A 405 3.52 1.99 12.95
N LEU A 406 3.56 3.15 13.61
CA LEU A 406 4.73 3.61 14.34
C LEU A 406 4.71 3.20 15.80
N HIS A 407 5.88 2.75 16.26
CA HIS A 407 6.15 2.62 17.67
C HIS A 407 6.14 4.02 18.34
N PRO A 408 5.74 4.17 19.62
CA PRO A 408 5.73 5.46 20.33
C PRO A 408 7.04 6.26 20.20
N HIS A 409 8.18 5.61 20.27
CA HIS A 409 9.49 6.24 20.03
C HIS A 409 9.63 6.87 18.63
N ASP A 410 9.08 6.22 17.60
CA ASP A 410 9.14 6.74 16.23
C ASP A 410 8.10 7.86 15.99
N ILE A 411 7.01 7.91 16.80
CA ILE A 411 6.03 9.00 16.77
C ILE A 411 6.65 10.31 17.19
N GLU A 412 7.49 10.31 18.22
CA GLU A 412 8.20 11.52 18.68
C GLU A 412 9.05 12.11 17.54
N ARG A 413 9.82 11.28 16.84
CA ARG A 413 10.61 11.70 15.68
C ARG A 413 9.74 12.24 14.55
N MET A 414 8.62 11.60 14.28
CA MET A 414 7.66 12.07 13.27
C MET A 414 7.09 13.44 13.64
N ASN A 415 6.73 13.65 14.90
CA ASN A 415 6.25 14.91 15.41
C ASN A 415 7.29 16.04 15.26
N GLU A 416 8.55 15.76 15.56
CA GLU A 416 9.65 16.71 15.34
C GLU A 416 9.77 17.13 13.87
N LEU A 417 9.62 16.19 12.94
CA LEU A 417 9.68 16.48 11.50
C LEU A 417 8.50 17.34 11.03
N LEU A 418 7.28 17.06 11.52
CA LEU A 418 6.12 17.90 11.22
C LEU A 418 6.32 19.34 11.73
N LEU A 419 6.87 19.48 12.92
CA LEU A 419 7.22 20.79 13.49
C LEU A 419 8.33 21.49 12.69
N GLN A 420 9.36 20.77 12.25
CA GLN A 420 10.41 21.34 11.39
C GLN A 420 9.85 21.85 10.05
N LEU A 421 8.91 21.11 9.42
CA LEU A 421 8.25 21.58 8.19
C LEU A 421 7.45 22.86 8.43
N ARG A 422 6.73 22.96 9.54
CA ARG A 422 6.01 24.17 9.97
C ARG A 422 6.99 25.32 10.21
N ASP A 423 8.06 25.09 10.97
CA ASP A 423 9.01 26.12 11.39
C ASP A 423 9.83 26.69 10.21
N LYS A 424 9.91 25.93 9.09
CA LYS A 424 10.39 26.46 7.81
C LYS A 424 9.42 27.45 7.14
N GLY A 425 8.28 27.75 7.73
CA GLY A 425 7.27 28.68 7.21
C GLY A 425 6.25 28.04 6.30
N ASN A 426 5.99 26.73 6.46
CA ASN A 426 4.97 26.01 5.69
C ASN A 426 3.69 25.80 6.51
N THR A 427 2.58 25.63 5.82
CA THR A 427 1.32 25.17 6.39
C THR A 427 1.32 23.64 6.41
N VAL A 428 1.01 23.04 7.57
CA VAL A 428 1.02 21.58 7.73
C VAL A 428 -0.38 21.13 8.16
N LEU A 429 -1.06 20.39 7.31
CA LEU A 429 -2.40 19.83 7.56
C LEU A 429 -2.25 18.32 7.77
N VAL A 430 -2.70 17.81 8.91
CA VAL A 430 -2.53 16.41 9.30
C VAL A 430 -3.88 15.82 9.66
N VAL A 431 -4.28 14.74 9.02
CA VAL A 431 -5.39 13.89 9.48
C VAL A 431 -4.82 12.89 10.46
N GLU A 432 -5.27 12.90 11.71
CA GLU A 432 -4.70 12.06 12.77
C GLU A 432 -5.68 11.74 13.91
N HIS A 433 -5.38 10.64 14.63
CA HIS A 433 -6.17 10.16 15.74
C HIS A 433 -5.35 9.96 17.02
N LYS A 434 -4.02 9.89 16.92
CA LYS A 434 -3.16 9.63 18.08
C LYS A 434 -3.00 10.86 18.94
N PRO A 435 -3.19 10.75 20.28
CA PRO A 435 -3.06 11.87 21.21
C PRO A 435 -1.71 12.58 21.13
N GLU A 436 -0.62 11.82 20.91
CA GLU A 436 0.74 12.33 20.82
C GLU A 436 0.93 13.27 19.61
N ALA A 437 0.25 13.00 18.51
CA ALA A 437 0.29 13.85 17.32
C ALA A 437 -0.70 15.02 17.41
N ILE A 438 -1.86 14.83 18.06
CA ILE A 438 -2.81 15.91 18.33
C ILE A 438 -2.15 16.95 19.26
N ALA A 439 -1.39 16.49 20.25
CA ALA A 439 -0.78 17.35 21.28
C ALA A 439 0.20 18.41 20.73
N ILE A 440 0.80 18.19 19.55
CA ILE A 440 1.75 19.15 18.94
C ILE A 440 1.07 20.18 18.03
N ALA A 441 -0.26 20.10 17.86
CA ALA A 441 -0.99 20.98 16.96
C ALA A 441 -1.05 22.43 17.47
N ASP A 442 -0.84 23.39 16.56
CA ASP A 442 -1.14 24.81 16.80
C ASP A 442 -2.66 25.06 16.71
N HIS A 443 -3.36 24.27 15.89
CA HIS A 443 -4.77 24.38 15.62
C HIS A 443 -5.40 22.99 15.41
N VAL A 444 -6.62 22.77 15.88
CA VAL A 444 -7.31 21.48 15.75
C VAL A 444 -8.70 21.70 15.20
N VAL A 445 -9.10 20.81 14.28
CA VAL A 445 -10.46 20.73 13.74
C VAL A 445 -10.99 19.32 14.02
N ASP A 446 -12.01 19.20 14.87
CA ASP A 446 -12.65 17.92 15.22
C ASP A 446 -13.96 17.75 14.44
N LEU A 447 -14.05 16.66 13.65
CA LEU A 447 -15.22 16.36 12.82
C LEU A 447 -16.03 15.22 13.43
N GLY A 448 -17.36 15.39 13.40
CA GLY A 448 -18.29 14.42 13.95
C GLY A 448 -19.74 14.72 13.55
N PRO A 449 -20.70 14.47 14.48
CA PRO A 449 -20.51 13.78 15.78
C PRO A 449 -20.29 12.28 15.68
N LYS A 450 -20.70 11.66 14.54
CA LYS A 450 -20.58 10.24 14.26
C LYS A 450 -19.99 10.04 12.86
N ALA A 451 -20.05 8.81 12.38
CA ALA A 451 -19.57 8.40 11.06
C ALA A 451 -20.66 8.48 9.97
N GLY A 452 -20.25 8.48 8.70
CA GLY A 452 -21.13 8.39 7.54
C GLY A 452 -22.14 9.52 7.45
N THR A 453 -23.43 9.19 7.28
CA THR A 453 -24.52 10.18 7.13
C THR A 453 -24.80 10.97 8.39
N GLU A 454 -24.44 10.48 9.55
CA GLU A 454 -24.58 11.19 10.83
C GLU A 454 -23.34 12.04 11.17
N GLY A 455 -22.27 11.94 10.37
CA GLY A 455 -21.05 12.74 10.47
C GLY A 455 -21.10 14.02 9.61
N GLY A 456 -19.93 14.49 9.22
CA GLY A 456 -19.75 15.57 8.26
C GLY A 456 -19.96 16.98 8.81
N GLN A 457 -19.81 17.18 10.12
CA GLN A 457 -19.93 18.48 10.78
C GLN A 457 -18.67 18.79 11.58
N VAL A 458 -18.33 20.08 11.70
CA VAL A 458 -17.29 20.54 12.63
C VAL A 458 -17.89 20.57 14.03
N MET A 459 -17.31 19.80 14.92
CA MET A 459 -17.73 19.72 16.33
C MET A 459 -16.92 20.68 17.20
N TYR A 460 -15.65 20.89 16.83
CA TYR A 460 -14.77 21.83 17.50
C TYR A 460 -13.72 22.37 16.51
N GLU A 461 -13.36 23.62 16.68
CA GLU A 461 -12.25 24.29 15.99
C GLU A 461 -11.54 25.22 16.99
N GLY A 462 -10.20 25.09 17.11
CA GLY A 462 -9.42 25.89 18.04
C GLY A 462 -8.14 25.24 18.54
N THR A 463 -7.76 25.49 19.79
CA THR A 463 -6.53 24.94 20.40
C THR A 463 -6.73 23.52 20.95
N VAL A 464 -5.63 22.82 21.22
CA VAL A 464 -5.66 21.48 21.86
C VAL A 464 -6.27 21.54 23.26
N GLU A 465 -5.96 22.59 24.04
CA GLU A 465 -6.55 22.80 25.37
C GLU A 465 -8.06 22.98 25.31
N GLY A 466 -8.53 23.74 24.31
CA GLY A 466 -9.97 23.91 24.10
C GLY A 466 -10.66 22.62 23.66
N LEU A 467 -10.02 21.79 22.82
CA LEU A 467 -10.52 20.45 22.47
C LEU A 467 -10.65 19.57 23.71
N ARG A 468 -9.62 19.55 24.55
CA ARG A 468 -9.61 18.77 25.81
C ARG A 468 -10.74 19.17 26.76
N ALA A 469 -11.10 20.46 26.77
CA ALA A 469 -12.21 20.99 27.56
C ALA A 469 -13.58 20.83 26.89
N SER A 470 -13.64 20.39 25.64
CA SER A 470 -14.88 20.26 24.87
C SER A 470 -15.63 18.97 25.20
N ASP A 471 -16.96 18.96 24.96
CA ASP A 471 -17.80 17.76 25.09
C ASP A 471 -17.87 16.96 23.78
N THR A 472 -16.82 17.01 22.96
CA THR A 472 -16.74 16.18 21.76
C THR A 472 -16.29 14.76 22.11
N VAL A 473 -16.53 13.80 21.20
CA VAL A 473 -16.06 12.41 21.39
C VAL A 473 -14.55 12.39 21.54
N THR A 474 -13.83 13.13 20.68
CA THR A 474 -12.36 13.23 20.74
C THR A 474 -11.89 13.87 22.04
N GLY A 475 -12.50 15.01 22.44
CA GLY A 475 -12.13 15.71 23.66
C GLY A 475 -12.25 14.87 24.92
N ARG A 476 -13.35 14.08 25.02
CA ARG A 476 -13.57 13.18 26.17
C ARG A 476 -12.55 12.05 26.26
N HIS A 477 -12.08 11.53 25.12
CA HIS A 477 -11.17 10.38 25.06
C HIS A 477 -9.69 10.76 24.88
N LEU A 478 -9.37 12.06 24.69
CA LEU A 478 -8.01 12.50 24.37
C LEU A 478 -6.97 12.11 25.43
N ASP A 479 -7.37 12.17 26.69
CA ASP A 479 -6.50 11.87 27.84
C ASP A 479 -6.79 10.47 28.42
N ASP A 480 -7.65 9.66 27.79
CA ASP A 480 -7.92 8.30 28.25
C ASP A 480 -6.65 7.44 28.16
N ARG A 481 -6.40 6.70 29.22
CA ARG A 481 -5.33 5.73 29.33
C ARG A 481 -5.89 4.40 29.78
N ALA A 482 -5.54 3.35 29.05
CA ALA A 482 -5.87 2.00 29.47
C ALA A 482 -5.02 1.61 30.68
N ALA A 483 -5.65 1.12 31.73
CA ALA A 483 -4.97 0.49 32.84
C ALA A 483 -4.43 -0.89 32.44
N LEU A 484 -3.39 -1.35 33.14
CA LEU A 484 -2.98 -2.75 33.06
C LEU A 484 -4.10 -3.66 33.58
N LYS A 485 -4.24 -4.85 33.04
CA LYS A 485 -5.14 -5.87 33.61
C LYS A 485 -4.68 -6.26 35.01
N ASP A 486 -5.63 -6.34 35.95
CA ASP A 486 -5.37 -6.85 37.31
C ASP A 486 -5.04 -8.36 37.28
N GLU A 487 -5.72 -9.09 36.40
CA GLU A 487 -5.52 -10.53 36.20
C GLU A 487 -5.35 -10.80 34.69
N VAL A 488 -4.25 -11.44 34.31
CA VAL A 488 -3.99 -11.91 32.96
C VAL A 488 -4.34 -13.39 32.82
N ARG A 489 -4.83 -13.77 31.63
CA ARG A 489 -5.05 -15.17 31.30
C ARG A 489 -3.70 -15.88 31.21
N THR A 490 -3.64 -17.14 31.68
CA THR A 490 -2.44 -17.99 31.62
C THR A 490 -2.67 -19.15 30.66
N SER A 491 -1.63 -19.58 29.97
CA SER A 491 -1.65 -20.74 29.08
C SER A 491 -0.69 -21.82 29.52
N SER A 492 -1.08 -23.08 29.29
CA SER A 492 -0.20 -24.25 29.42
C SER A 492 0.27 -24.76 28.05
N GLU A 493 -0.26 -24.21 26.95
CA GLU A 493 0.05 -24.60 25.57
C GLU A 493 0.70 -23.42 24.83
N ALA A 494 1.63 -23.71 23.94
CA ALA A 494 2.31 -22.70 23.15
C ALA A 494 2.47 -23.11 21.68
N LEU A 495 2.49 -22.14 20.82
CA LEU A 495 2.90 -22.29 19.43
C LEU A 495 4.41 -22.08 19.35
N GLU A 496 5.14 -23.18 19.20
CA GLU A 496 6.60 -23.14 19.16
C GLU A 496 7.11 -22.56 17.83
N VAL A 497 8.01 -21.59 17.92
CA VAL A 497 8.84 -21.09 16.81
C VAL A 497 10.28 -21.39 17.17
N ARG A 498 11.04 -22.01 16.28
CA ARG A 498 12.44 -22.39 16.50
C ARG A 498 13.28 -22.01 15.29
N GLY A 499 14.44 -21.41 15.54
CA GLY A 499 15.44 -21.11 14.54
C GLY A 499 14.95 -20.13 13.45
N ALA A 500 14.09 -19.18 13.80
CA ALA A 500 13.59 -18.21 12.81
C ALA A 500 14.68 -17.24 12.38
N ASP A 501 15.05 -17.28 11.08
CA ASP A 501 16.14 -16.52 10.47
C ASP A 501 15.71 -15.69 9.23
N THR A 502 14.40 -15.53 9.05
CA THR A 502 13.85 -14.81 7.89
C THR A 502 14.20 -13.32 7.95
N HIS A 503 14.78 -12.78 6.88
CA HIS A 503 15.23 -11.40 6.72
C HIS A 503 16.26 -10.98 7.78
N ASN A 504 15.88 -10.14 8.75
CA ASN A 504 16.79 -9.66 9.80
C ASN A 504 16.71 -10.46 11.10
N LEU A 505 15.89 -11.51 11.17
CA LEU A 505 15.82 -12.35 12.35
C LEU A 505 17.13 -13.12 12.55
N ARG A 506 17.52 -13.32 13.82
CA ARG A 506 18.79 -13.93 14.20
C ARG A 506 18.55 -15.20 15.02
N ASP A 507 18.20 -16.29 14.34
CA ASP A 507 18.00 -17.60 14.96
C ASP A 507 17.05 -17.53 16.17
N VAL A 508 15.88 -16.93 15.97
CA VAL A 508 14.92 -16.62 17.03
C VAL A 508 14.14 -17.86 17.43
N ASP A 509 14.22 -18.16 18.72
CA ASP A 509 13.37 -19.14 19.40
C ASP A 509 12.36 -18.40 20.28
N VAL A 510 11.09 -18.75 20.19
CA VAL A 510 10.01 -18.19 21.02
C VAL A 510 8.84 -19.14 21.14
N ASP A 511 8.24 -19.18 22.33
CA ASP A 511 7.03 -19.93 22.64
C ASP A 511 5.84 -18.96 22.78
N ILE A 512 4.99 -18.89 21.76
CA ILE A 512 3.83 -17.99 21.74
C ILE A 512 2.67 -18.68 22.47
N PRO A 513 2.23 -18.16 23.63
CA PRO A 513 1.19 -18.83 24.42
C PRO A 513 -0.16 -18.86 23.69
N LEU A 514 -0.87 -19.98 23.75
CA LEU A 514 -2.17 -20.21 23.13
C LEU A 514 -3.32 -19.94 24.12
N GLY A 515 -4.54 -19.66 23.61
CA GLY A 515 -5.71 -19.37 24.42
C GLY A 515 -5.67 -18.04 25.18
N VAL A 516 -4.79 -17.12 24.78
CA VAL A 516 -4.60 -15.79 25.38
C VAL A 516 -4.48 -14.73 24.29
N LEU A 517 -4.50 -13.46 24.67
CA LEU A 517 -4.17 -12.33 23.83
C LEU A 517 -2.68 -12.03 23.91
N THR A 518 -1.93 -12.40 22.87
CA THR A 518 -0.50 -12.11 22.76
C THR A 518 -0.27 -10.91 21.85
N VAL A 519 0.51 -9.94 22.31
CA VAL A 519 0.95 -8.80 21.51
C VAL A 519 2.42 -8.95 21.12
N VAL A 520 2.70 -8.92 19.81
CA VAL A 520 4.06 -8.88 19.25
C VAL A 520 4.38 -7.43 18.90
N THR A 521 5.36 -6.85 19.57
CA THR A 521 5.69 -5.42 19.45
C THR A 521 7.19 -5.19 19.23
N GLY A 522 7.64 -3.94 19.23
CA GLY A 522 9.02 -3.51 18.99
C GLY A 522 9.12 -2.38 17.98
N VAL A 523 10.26 -1.70 17.90
CA VAL A 523 10.48 -0.57 16.97
C VAL A 523 10.26 -0.96 15.50
N ALA A 524 10.05 0.02 14.63
CA ALA A 524 9.93 -0.22 13.19
C ALA A 524 11.19 -0.92 12.64
N GLY A 525 11.03 -1.98 11.82
CA GLY A 525 12.16 -2.75 11.29
C GLY A 525 12.83 -3.73 12.27
N SER A 526 12.26 -3.97 13.47
CA SER A 526 12.82 -4.94 14.44
C SER A 526 12.63 -6.42 14.05
N GLY A 527 11.79 -6.74 13.04
CA GLY A 527 11.59 -8.10 12.56
C GLY A 527 10.23 -8.73 12.88
N LYS A 528 9.27 -7.98 13.45
CA LYS A 528 7.92 -8.48 13.81
C LYS A 528 7.21 -9.19 12.67
N SER A 529 7.07 -8.50 11.52
CA SER A 529 6.41 -9.08 10.35
C SER A 529 7.18 -10.27 9.79
N SER A 530 8.51 -10.29 9.89
CA SER A 530 9.34 -11.43 9.50
C SER A 530 9.07 -12.65 10.39
N LEU A 531 8.96 -12.46 11.71
CA LEU A 531 8.63 -13.52 12.65
C LEU A 531 7.24 -14.11 12.36
N ILE A 532 6.24 -13.25 12.22
CA ILE A 532 4.85 -13.68 12.01
C ILE A 532 4.67 -14.30 10.63
N SER A 533 5.08 -13.62 9.55
CA SER A 533 4.87 -14.11 8.19
C SER A 533 5.74 -15.32 7.85
N GLY A 534 6.98 -15.37 8.38
CA GLY A 534 7.93 -16.46 8.12
C GLY A 534 7.71 -17.71 8.96
N SER A 535 7.15 -17.58 10.17
CA SER A 535 7.14 -18.68 11.14
C SER A 535 5.77 -19.06 11.70
N VAL A 536 4.78 -18.16 11.62
CA VAL A 536 3.44 -18.36 12.20
C VAL A 536 2.37 -18.48 11.12
N SER A 537 2.34 -17.52 10.18
CA SER A 537 1.37 -17.51 9.08
C SER A 537 1.50 -18.77 8.21
N GLY A 538 0.35 -19.28 7.74
CA GLY A 538 0.32 -20.45 6.86
C GLY A 538 0.41 -21.81 7.58
N ARG A 539 0.54 -21.85 8.90
CA ARG A 539 0.38 -23.10 9.67
C ARG A 539 -1.08 -23.53 9.73
N ASP A 540 -1.31 -24.83 9.86
CA ASP A 540 -2.66 -25.38 9.99
C ASP A 540 -3.39 -24.79 11.22
N GLY A 541 -4.64 -24.35 11.01
CA GLY A 541 -5.44 -23.73 12.05
C GLY A 541 -5.13 -22.28 12.37
N VAL A 542 -4.18 -21.65 11.65
CA VAL A 542 -3.85 -20.23 11.78
C VAL A 542 -4.57 -19.40 10.70
N VAL A 543 -5.33 -18.41 11.13
CA VAL A 543 -6.02 -17.42 10.27
C VAL A 543 -5.29 -16.10 10.37
N THR A 544 -4.70 -15.65 9.27
CA THR A 544 -3.97 -14.37 9.22
C THR A 544 -4.81 -13.28 8.56
N VAL A 545 -4.98 -12.15 9.24
CA VAL A 545 -5.68 -10.95 8.76
C VAL A 545 -4.66 -9.82 8.61
N ASP A 546 -4.17 -9.67 7.41
CA ASP A 546 -3.17 -8.66 7.03
C ASP A 546 -3.80 -7.37 6.46
N GLN A 547 -2.96 -6.32 6.28
CA GLN A 547 -3.34 -5.07 5.64
C GLN A 547 -3.33 -5.13 4.10
N GLY A 548 -3.03 -6.28 3.51
CA GLY A 548 -2.94 -6.46 2.07
C GLY A 548 -4.22 -6.02 1.34
N ALA A 549 -4.08 -5.59 0.10
CA ALA A 549 -5.23 -5.17 -0.70
C ALA A 549 -6.27 -6.29 -0.82
N ILE A 550 -7.55 -5.97 -0.63
CA ILE A 550 -8.64 -6.89 -0.97
C ILE A 550 -8.65 -7.03 -2.49
N ARG A 551 -8.38 -8.24 -2.98
CA ARG A 551 -8.50 -8.54 -4.42
C ARG A 551 -9.96 -8.51 -4.81
N GLY A 552 -10.33 -7.66 -5.75
CA GLY A 552 -11.71 -7.53 -6.23
C GLY A 552 -11.80 -6.67 -7.49
N SER A 553 -12.87 -6.82 -8.23
CA SER A 553 -13.18 -5.93 -9.35
C SER A 553 -13.73 -4.58 -8.84
N ARG A 554 -13.77 -3.57 -9.69
CA ARG A 554 -14.42 -2.27 -9.38
C ARG A 554 -15.90 -2.41 -8.98
N ARG A 555 -16.52 -3.55 -9.23
CA ARG A 555 -17.90 -3.89 -8.84
C ARG A 555 -18.00 -4.53 -7.45
N SER A 556 -16.86 -4.93 -6.89
CA SER A 556 -16.79 -5.54 -5.56
C SER A 556 -17.11 -4.52 -4.47
N ASN A 557 -17.94 -4.92 -3.53
CA ASN A 557 -18.39 -4.10 -2.40
C ASN A 557 -18.45 -4.95 -1.12
N PRO A 558 -18.63 -4.36 0.06
CA PRO A 558 -18.74 -5.09 1.33
C PRO A 558 -19.72 -6.25 1.29
N ALA A 559 -20.93 -6.03 0.74
CA ALA A 559 -21.95 -7.08 0.66
C ALA A 559 -21.53 -8.29 -0.20
N THR A 560 -20.77 -8.06 -1.30
CA THR A 560 -20.27 -9.15 -2.14
C THR A 560 -19.09 -9.88 -1.51
N TYR A 561 -18.20 -9.15 -0.84
CA TYR A 561 -16.98 -9.70 -0.25
C TYR A 561 -17.27 -10.57 0.98
N THR A 562 -18.15 -10.13 1.85
CA THR A 562 -18.53 -10.85 3.08
C THR A 562 -19.53 -11.98 2.83
N GLY A 563 -19.98 -12.17 1.60
CA GLY A 563 -21.03 -13.12 1.28
C GLY A 563 -22.45 -12.70 1.68
N LEU A 564 -22.60 -11.46 2.19
CA LEU A 564 -23.89 -10.90 2.64
C LEU A 564 -24.93 -10.81 1.50
N LEU A 565 -24.46 -10.54 0.28
CA LEU A 565 -25.36 -10.39 -0.87
C LEU A 565 -26.10 -11.69 -1.21
N ASP A 566 -25.55 -12.86 -0.94
CA ASP A 566 -26.16 -14.14 -1.29
C ASP A 566 -27.49 -14.44 -0.56
N PRO A 567 -27.56 -14.36 0.77
CA PRO A 567 -28.83 -14.48 1.48
C PRO A 567 -29.85 -13.39 1.07
N ILE A 568 -29.39 -12.15 0.83
CA ILE A 568 -30.26 -11.04 0.41
C ILE A 568 -30.89 -11.34 -0.95
N ARG A 569 -30.10 -11.77 -1.98
CA ARG A 569 -30.60 -12.12 -3.30
C ARG A 569 -31.63 -13.26 -3.25
N LYS A 570 -31.39 -14.27 -2.42
CA LYS A 570 -32.32 -15.38 -2.22
C LYS A 570 -33.62 -14.93 -1.58
N ALA A 571 -33.57 -14.00 -0.64
CA ALA A 571 -34.75 -13.43 0.01
C ALA A 571 -35.60 -12.63 -1.00
N PHE A 572 -35.01 -11.72 -1.76
CA PHE A 572 -35.69 -10.99 -2.83
C PHE A 572 -36.34 -11.94 -3.86
N ALA A 573 -35.59 -12.96 -4.29
CA ALA A 573 -36.07 -13.92 -5.25
C ALA A 573 -37.30 -14.71 -4.76
N LYS A 574 -37.26 -15.12 -3.48
CA LYS A 574 -38.36 -15.86 -2.83
C LYS A 574 -39.60 -14.99 -2.69
N GLU A 575 -39.47 -13.76 -2.23
CA GLU A 575 -40.58 -12.83 -2.03
C GLU A 575 -41.30 -12.48 -3.32
N ASN A 576 -40.55 -12.31 -4.40
CA ASN A 576 -41.11 -11.85 -5.69
C ASN A 576 -41.30 -12.98 -6.72
N GLY A 577 -41.03 -14.25 -6.38
CA GLY A 577 -41.21 -15.39 -7.28
C GLY A 577 -40.30 -15.38 -8.53
N VAL A 578 -39.11 -14.79 -8.43
CA VAL A 578 -38.15 -14.60 -9.53
C VAL A 578 -36.80 -15.24 -9.24
N LYS A 579 -35.89 -15.23 -10.24
CA LYS A 579 -34.55 -15.81 -10.05
C LYS A 579 -33.63 -14.90 -9.20
N PRO A 580 -32.80 -15.48 -8.30
CA PRO A 580 -31.81 -14.70 -7.54
C PRO A 580 -30.76 -13.97 -8.38
N ALA A 581 -30.50 -14.42 -9.60
CA ALA A 581 -29.58 -13.80 -10.55
C ALA A 581 -29.95 -12.36 -10.93
N LEU A 582 -31.24 -12.00 -10.87
CA LEU A 582 -31.74 -10.64 -11.14
C LEU A 582 -31.20 -9.63 -10.10
N PHE A 583 -30.94 -10.04 -8.88
CA PHE A 583 -30.47 -9.17 -7.79
C PHE A 583 -28.94 -9.17 -7.66
N SER A 584 -28.23 -9.39 -8.75
CA SER A 584 -26.76 -9.30 -8.81
C SER A 584 -26.33 -8.31 -9.89
N ALA A 585 -25.55 -7.31 -9.49
CA ALA A 585 -24.93 -6.36 -10.41
C ALA A 585 -23.87 -7.00 -11.35
N ASN A 586 -23.56 -8.28 -11.15
CA ASN A 586 -22.63 -9.06 -12.01
C ASN A 586 -23.36 -10.07 -12.91
N SER A 587 -24.69 -10.03 -13.00
CA SER A 587 -25.51 -11.06 -13.63
C SER A 587 -26.68 -10.45 -14.42
N GLU A 588 -27.76 -11.22 -14.62
CA GLU A 588 -28.93 -10.88 -15.47
C GLU A 588 -29.59 -9.53 -15.13
N GLY A 589 -29.54 -9.09 -13.86
CA GLY A 589 -30.16 -7.82 -13.44
C GLY A 589 -29.28 -6.59 -13.59
N ALA A 590 -28.05 -6.74 -14.05
CA ALA A 590 -27.12 -5.62 -14.20
C ALA A 590 -27.61 -4.58 -15.22
N CYS A 591 -27.36 -3.31 -14.95
CA CYS A 591 -27.57 -2.25 -15.95
C CYS A 591 -26.71 -2.53 -17.20
N PRO A 592 -27.29 -2.64 -18.40
CA PRO A 592 -26.54 -2.99 -19.61
C PRO A 592 -25.56 -1.92 -20.04
N ASN A 593 -25.80 -0.65 -19.69
CA ASN A 593 -24.95 0.46 -20.09
C ASN A 593 -23.63 0.49 -19.30
N CYS A 594 -23.67 0.29 -17.98
CA CYS A 594 -22.48 0.29 -17.12
C CYS A 594 -22.05 -1.12 -16.68
N ASN A 595 -22.69 -2.18 -17.19
CA ASN A 595 -22.47 -3.57 -16.79
C ASN A 595 -22.48 -3.75 -15.25
N GLY A 596 -23.37 -3.06 -14.55
CA GLY A 596 -23.55 -3.13 -13.10
C GLY A 596 -22.49 -2.37 -12.28
N ALA A 597 -21.64 -1.57 -12.91
CA ALA A 597 -20.65 -0.76 -12.19
C ALA A 597 -21.27 0.48 -11.51
N GLY A 598 -22.39 0.99 -12.03
CA GLY A 598 -23.00 2.24 -11.59
C GLY A 598 -22.33 3.48 -12.17
N VAL A 599 -21.13 3.32 -12.72
CA VAL A 599 -20.32 4.38 -13.33
C VAL A 599 -19.85 3.93 -14.71
N ILE A 600 -19.67 4.88 -15.60
CA ILE A 600 -19.00 4.71 -16.89
C ILE A 600 -17.55 5.13 -16.69
N TYR A 601 -16.65 4.21 -16.98
CA TYR A 601 -15.22 4.49 -16.95
C TYR A 601 -14.72 4.69 -18.37
N THR A 602 -14.18 5.86 -18.61
CA THR A 602 -13.52 6.18 -19.88
C THR A 602 -12.01 6.07 -19.65
N ASP A 603 -11.40 5.07 -20.28
CA ASP A 603 -9.96 4.92 -20.32
C ASP A 603 -9.42 5.92 -21.35
N LEU A 604 -8.59 6.84 -20.89
CA LEU A 604 -7.97 7.86 -21.73
C LEU A 604 -6.55 7.47 -22.17
N GLY A 605 -6.21 6.17 -22.08
CA GLY A 605 -4.93 5.63 -22.50
C GLY A 605 -3.82 5.96 -21.50
N MET A 606 -2.94 6.92 -21.81
CA MET A 606 -1.84 7.34 -20.92
C MET A 606 -2.28 8.29 -19.79
N MET A 607 -3.55 8.64 -19.72
CA MET A 607 -4.13 9.54 -18.71
C MET A 607 -4.91 8.71 -17.68
N ALA A 608 -5.04 9.21 -16.46
CA ALA A 608 -5.93 8.62 -15.47
C ALA A 608 -7.36 8.60 -16.04
N GLY A 609 -7.99 7.42 -16.03
CA GLY A 609 -9.34 7.27 -16.56
C GLY A 609 -10.37 8.05 -15.74
N VAL A 610 -11.32 8.66 -16.40
CA VAL A 610 -12.43 9.41 -15.77
C VAL A 610 -13.60 8.48 -15.52
N SER A 611 -14.19 8.54 -14.34
CA SER A 611 -15.44 7.84 -14.01
C SER A 611 -16.58 8.85 -13.89
N THR A 612 -17.64 8.64 -14.65
CA THR A 612 -18.89 9.43 -14.57
C THR A 612 -20.03 8.53 -14.13
N THR A 613 -20.99 9.07 -13.38
CA THR A 613 -22.20 8.32 -13.01
C THR A 613 -22.94 7.86 -14.27
N CYS A 614 -23.36 6.61 -14.30
CA CYS A 614 -24.12 6.06 -15.42
C CYS A 614 -25.49 6.74 -15.51
N GLU A 615 -25.74 7.46 -16.60
CA GLU A 615 -27.00 8.20 -16.83
C GLU A 615 -28.20 7.28 -16.93
N VAL A 616 -28.03 6.02 -17.39
CA VAL A 616 -29.13 5.06 -17.59
C VAL A 616 -29.65 4.52 -16.26
N CYS A 617 -28.79 4.23 -15.31
CA CYS A 617 -29.18 3.67 -14.01
C CYS A 617 -28.95 4.67 -12.85
N GLU A 618 -28.49 5.89 -13.12
CA GLU A 618 -28.25 6.94 -12.12
C GLU A 618 -27.40 6.44 -10.92
N GLY A 619 -26.42 5.57 -11.20
CA GLY A 619 -25.58 4.96 -10.17
C GLY A 619 -26.19 3.74 -9.46
N LYS A 620 -27.45 3.40 -9.71
CA LYS A 620 -28.19 2.31 -9.03
C LYS A 620 -27.71 0.89 -9.42
N ARG A 621 -26.94 0.74 -10.50
CA ARG A 621 -26.29 -0.51 -10.96
C ARG A 621 -27.21 -1.55 -11.59
N PHE A 622 -28.50 -1.46 -11.42
CA PHE A 622 -29.49 -2.43 -11.89
C PHE A 622 -30.36 -1.88 -13.03
N GLN A 623 -31.02 -2.76 -13.74
CA GLN A 623 -32.05 -2.42 -14.71
C GLN A 623 -33.27 -1.85 -13.98
N ALA A 624 -33.99 -0.92 -14.60
CA ALA A 624 -35.18 -0.31 -14.00
C ALA A 624 -36.25 -1.35 -13.58
N SER A 625 -36.46 -2.39 -14.40
CA SER A 625 -37.39 -3.50 -14.09
C SER A 625 -37.02 -4.31 -12.86
N VAL A 626 -35.74 -4.38 -12.50
CA VAL A 626 -35.27 -5.07 -11.28
C VAL A 626 -35.58 -4.23 -10.05
N LEU A 627 -35.58 -2.91 -10.18
CA LEU A 627 -35.87 -1.98 -9.09
C LEU A 627 -37.37 -1.89 -8.73
N GLU A 628 -38.23 -2.57 -9.49
CA GLU A 628 -39.65 -2.72 -9.15
C GLU A 628 -39.90 -3.77 -8.06
N TYR A 629 -39.00 -4.76 -7.94
CA TYR A 629 -39.07 -5.80 -6.92
C TYR A 629 -38.72 -5.28 -5.53
N ARG A 630 -39.52 -5.64 -4.51
CA ARG A 630 -39.36 -5.15 -3.14
C ARG A 630 -39.15 -6.29 -2.14
N LEU A 631 -38.41 -5.98 -1.08
CA LEU A 631 -38.28 -6.79 0.12
C LEU A 631 -38.40 -5.84 1.31
N GLY A 632 -39.40 -6.02 2.18
CA GLY A 632 -39.68 -5.11 3.28
C GLY A 632 -39.89 -3.64 2.82
N GLY A 633 -40.51 -3.44 1.63
CA GLY A 633 -40.75 -2.12 1.05
C GLY A 633 -39.55 -1.49 0.29
N LYS A 634 -38.34 -2.07 0.30
CA LYS A 634 -37.15 -1.53 -0.34
C LYS A 634 -36.72 -2.33 -1.55
N ASP A 635 -36.18 -1.68 -2.60
CA ASP A 635 -35.53 -2.35 -3.71
C ASP A 635 -34.07 -2.71 -3.39
N ILE A 636 -33.45 -3.50 -4.27
CA ILE A 636 -32.07 -3.97 -4.04
C ILE A 636 -31.02 -2.83 -4.04
N SER A 637 -31.24 -1.75 -4.77
CA SER A 637 -30.35 -0.59 -4.78
C SER A 637 -30.49 0.20 -3.48
N GLU A 638 -31.71 0.38 -2.97
CA GLU A 638 -31.96 1.02 -1.68
C GLU A 638 -31.32 0.22 -0.54
N VAL A 639 -31.40 -1.11 -0.56
CA VAL A 639 -30.71 -1.99 0.40
C VAL A 639 -29.20 -1.82 0.32
N LEU A 640 -28.61 -1.74 -0.87
CA LEU A 640 -27.17 -1.55 -1.05
C LEU A 640 -26.68 -0.15 -0.66
N THR A 641 -27.56 0.83 -0.58
CA THR A 641 -27.21 2.18 -0.09
C THR A 641 -27.25 2.30 1.43
N MET A 642 -27.88 1.35 2.13
CA MET A 642 -27.90 1.32 3.59
C MET A 642 -26.47 1.18 4.15
N SER A 643 -26.24 1.79 5.31
CA SER A 643 -25.11 1.46 6.17
C SER A 643 -25.29 0.05 6.77
N VAL A 644 -24.20 -0.53 7.27
CA VAL A 644 -24.23 -1.81 7.99
C VAL A 644 -25.21 -1.75 9.16
N ALA A 645 -25.21 -0.66 9.94
CA ALA A 645 -26.10 -0.49 11.10
C ALA A 645 -27.59 -0.42 10.69
N GLU A 646 -27.92 0.37 9.65
CA GLU A 646 -29.29 0.43 9.12
C GLU A 646 -29.75 -0.92 8.56
N ALA A 647 -28.84 -1.65 7.90
CA ALA A 647 -29.16 -2.97 7.37
C ALA A 647 -29.29 -4.04 8.46
N GLU A 648 -28.50 -3.93 9.56
CA GLU A 648 -28.60 -4.79 10.72
C GLU A 648 -29.98 -4.69 11.36
N GLU A 649 -30.48 -3.47 11.57
CA GLU A 649 -31.83 -3.21 12.06
C GLU A 649 -32.89 -3.73 11.08
N PHE A 650 -32.74 -3.43 9.78
CA PHE A 650 -33.68 -3.82 8.72
C PHE A 650 -33.85 -5.34 8.58
N PHE A 651 -32.74 -6.11 8.70
CA PHE A 651 -32.77 -7.58 8.60
C PHE A 651 -32.89 -8.28 9.95
N GLY A 652 -32.87 -7.55 11.06
CA GLY A 652 -33.03 -8.08 12.42
C GLY A 652 -34.44 -8.46 12.75
N ASP A 653 -35.39 -7.61 12.40
CA ASP A 653 -36.81 -7.75 12.73
C ASP A 653 -37.73 -7.39 11.55
N GLY A 654 -39.06 -7.61 11.72
CA GLY A 654 -40.09 -7.23 10.76
C GLY A 654 -40.20 -8.14 9.54
N GLU A 655 -40.80 -7.60 8.45
CA GLU A 655 -41.07 -8.36 7.20
C GLU A 655 -39.81 -8.78 6.44
N ALA A 656 -38.71 -8.02 6.59
CA ALA A 656 -37.42 -8.32 5.95
C ALA A 656 -36.49 -9.20 6.80
N LYS A 657 -36.95 -9.74 7.93
CA LYS A 657 -36.16 -10.54 8.86
C LYS A 657 -35.37 -11.65 8.15
N LEU A 658 -34.03 -11.58 8.24
CA LEU A 658 -33.12 -12.48 7.55
C LEU A 658 -31.93 -12.86 8.44
N PRO A 659 -32.04 -13.90 9.31
CA PRO A 659 -31.02 -14.23 10.29
C PRO A 659 -29.63 -14.51 9.71
N ALA A 660 -29.56 -15.01 8.46
CA ALA A 660 -28.28 -15.25 7.80
C ALA A 660 -27.55 -13.94 7.42
N ALA A 661 -28.30 -12.92 7.01
CA ALA A 661 -27.75 -11.59 6.73
C ALA A 661 -27.41 -10.85 8.02
N HIS A 662 -28.32 -10.89 9.00
CA HIS A 662 -28.15 -10.22 10.29
C HIS A 662 -26.86 -10.63 11.00
N ARG A 663 -26.53 -11.92 11.06
CA ARG A 663 -25.27 -12.42 11.64
C ARG A 663 -24.01 -11.90 10.96
N ILE A 664 -24.04 -11.64 9.65
CA ILE A 664 -22.90 -11.06 8.92
C ILE A 664 -22.79 -9.57 9.23
N LEU A 665 -23.94 -8.88 9.32
CA LEU A 665 -24.01 -7.46 9.65
C LEU A 665 -23.57 -7.19 11.07
N GLU A 666 -24.00 -8.01 12.04
CA GLU A 666 -23.56 -7.96 13.43
C GLU A 666 -22.03 -8.05 13.54
N ARG A 667 -21.39 -9.00 12.82
CA ARG A 667 -19.92 -9.08 12.78
C ARG A 667 -19.24 -7.85 12.17
N LEU A 668 -19.86 -7.25 11.15
CA LEU A 668 -19.35 -6.00 10.56
C LEU A 668 -19.51 -4.82 11.53
N ALA A 669 -20.60 -4.77 12.29
CA ALA A 669 -20.83 -3.75 13.33
C ALA A 669 -19.84 -3.94 14.50
N ASP A 670 -19.58 -5.18 14.92
CA ASP A 670 -18.65 -5.54 16.00
C ASP A 670 -17.21 -5.06 15.72
N VAL A 671 -16.78 -5.08 14.45
CA VAL A 671 -15.48 -4.55 14.05
C VAL A 671 -15.48 -3.02 13.81
N GLY A 672 -16.54 -2.30 14.19
CA GLY A 672 -16.62 -0.85 14.06
C GLY A 672 -16.91 -0.35 12.64
N LEU A 673 -17.54 -1.16 11.78
CA LEU A 673 -17.90 -0.80 10.40
C LEU A 673 -19.39 -0.47 10.23
N GLY A 674 -20.12 -0.16 11.31
CA GLY A 674 -21.56 0.14 11.29
C GLY A 674 -21.94 1.25 10.31
N TYR A 675 -21.06 2.21 10.07
CA TYR A 675 -21.27 3.34 9.16
C TYR A 675 -21.08 3.01 7.67
N LEU A 676 -20.43 1.89 7.36
CA LEU A 676 -20.03 1.54 5.98
C LEU A 676 -21.26 1.15 5.15
N ARG A 677 -21.38 1.71 3.95
CA ARG A 677 -22.48 1.34 3.04
C ARG A 677 -22.23 -0.03 2.41
N LEU A 678 -23.28 -0.86 2.34
CA LEU A 678 -23.18 -2.21 1.79
C LEU A 678 -22.69 -2.25 0.34
N GLY A 679 -23.08 -1.27 -0.47
CA GLY A 679 -22.74 -1.16 -1.88
C GLY A 679 -21.51 -0.30 -2.17
N GLN A 680 -20.77 0.21 -1.18
CA GLN A 680 -19.59 1.05 -1.39
C GLN A 680 -18.50 0.26 -2.14
N PRO A 681 -17.86 0.81 -3.19
CA PRO A 681 -16.78 0.11 -3.88
C PRO A 681 -15.61 -0.17 -2.93
N LEU A 682 -15.06 -1.40 -2.93
CA LEU A 682 -13.92 -1.76 -2.08
C LEU A 682 -12.66 -0.93 -2.35
N THR A 683 -12.55 -0.37 -3.55
CA THR A 683 -11.44 0.50 -3.95
C THR A 683 -11.44 1.86 -3.24
N THR A 684 -12.58 2.27 -2.69
CA THR A 684 -12.72 3.55 -1.97
C THR A 684 -12.49 3.42 -0.46
N LEU A 685 -12.25 2.22 0.02
CA LEU A 685 -12.03 1.94 1.43
C LEU A 685 -10.60 2.24 1.86
N SER A 686 -10.44 2.77 3.05
CA SER A 686 -9.15 2.92 3.72
C SER A 686 -8.48 1.56 4.01
N GLY A 687 -7.19 1.55 4.31
CA GLY A 687 -6.46 0.35 4.70
C GLY A 687 -7.09 -0.36 5.89
N GLY A 688 -7.41 0.40 6.94
CA GLY A 688 -8.03 -0.11 8.16
C GLY A 688 -9.45 -0.66 7.94
N GLU A 689 -10.29 0.01 7.10
CA GLU A 689 -11.61 -0.51 6.75
C GLU A 689 -11.53 -1.85 6.02
N ARG A 690 -10.63 -1.98 5.07
CA ARG A 690 -10.38 -3.24 4.34
C ARG A 690 -9.98 -4.37 5.29
N GLN A 691 -9.08 -4.09 6.23
CA GLN A 691 -8.63 -5.07 7.21
C GLN A 691 -9.77 -5.52 8.11
N ARG A 692 -10.58 -4.57 8.61
CA ARG A 692 -11.74 -4.89 9.45
C ARG A 692 -12.81 -5.71 8.72
N ILE A 693 -13.05 -5.46 7.41
CA ILE A 693 -13.92 -6.32 6.60
C ILE A 693 -13.36 -7.76 6.51
N LYS A 694 -12.05 -7.91 6.31
CA LYS A 694 -11.41 -9.24 6.32
C LYS A 694 -11.62 -9.92 7.67
N LEU A 695 -11.36 -9.20 8.77
CA LEU A 695 -11.57 -9.72 10.12
C LEU A 695 -13.02 -10.20 10.30
N ALA A 696 -14.02 -9.37 9.99
CA ALA A 696 -15.42 -9.73 10.08
C ALA A 696 -15.78 -10.99 9.27
N THR A 697 -15.14 -11.17 8.12
CA THR A 697 -15.35 -12.36 7.25
C THR A 697 -14.78 -13.60 7.90
N HIS A 698 -13.57 -13.53 8.45
CA HIS A 698 -12.87 -14.68 9.05
C HIS A 698 -13.37 -15.04 10.47
N LEU A 699 -14.04 -14.12 11.19
CA LEU A 699 -14.64 -14.41 12.49
C LEU A 699 -15.63 -15.60 12.49
N GLY A 700 -16.10 -16.03 11.32
CA GLY A 700 -16.96 -17.21 11.16
C GLY A 700 -16.22 -18.52 10.87
N GLU A 701 -14.90 -18.50 10.69
CA GLU A 701 -14.12 -19.67 10.31
C GLU A 701 -13.71 -20.53 11.50
N LYS A 702 -13.46 -21.82 11.23
CA LYS A 702 -12.99 -22.77 12.26
C LYS A 702 -11.46 -22.68 12.40
N GLY A 703 -10.95 -21.51 12.83
CA GLY A 703 -9.53 -21.35 13.18
C GLY A 703 -9.32 -21.43 14.70
N GLY A 704 -8.18 -21.98 15.13
CA GLY A 704 -7.75 -21.98 16.54
C GLY A 704 -6.96 -20.72 16.90
N VAL A 705 -6.17 -20.20 15.96
CA VAL A 705 -5.26 -19.07 16.16
C VAL A 705 -5.59 -17.97 15.14
N TYR A 706 -5.83 -16.77 15.62
CA TYR A 706 -6.01 -15.57 14.81
C TYR A 706 -4.78 -14.68 14.90
N VAL A 707 -4.23 -14.30 13.77
CA VAL A 707 -3.11 -13.35 13.66
C VAL A 707 -3.60 -12.08 13.04
N LEU A 708 -3.47 -10.96 13.73
CA LEU A 708 -3.91 -9.64 13.30
C LEU A 708 -2.71 -8.70 13.18
N ASP A 709 -2.56 -8.04 12.04
CA ASP A 709 -1.45 -7.12 11.79
C ASP A 709 -1.95 -5.68 11.88
N GLU A 710 -1.57 -4.95 12.94
CA GLU A 710 -1.96 -3.57 13.27
C GLU A 710 -3.48 -3.31 13.16
N PRO A 711 -4.34 -4.03 13.90
CA PRO A 711 -5.79 -3.91 13.77
C PRO A 711 -6.36 -2.56 14.25
N THR A 712 -5.59 -1.74 14.97
CA THR A 712 -6.00 -0.39 15.41
C THR A 712 -5.79 0.68 14.34
N THR A 713 -5.23 0.33 13.19
CA THR A 713 -4.95 1.26 12.09
C THR A 713 -6.22 2.03 11.65
N GLY A 714 -6.16 3.37 11.68
CA GLY A 714 -7.27 4.25 11.28
C GLY A 714 -8.48 4.22 12.25
N LEU A 715 -8.31 3.69 13.47
CA LEU A 715 -9.34 3.74 14.50
C LEU A 715 -9.21 5.02 15.34
N HIS A 716 -10.36 5.62 15.61
CA HIS A 716 -10.47 6.64 16.64
C HIS A 716 -10.33 6.00 18.04
N LEU A 717 -9.88 6.77 19.02
CA LEU A 717 -9.67 6.30 20.40
C LEU A 717 -10.87 5.55 20.98
N ALA A 718 -12.08 6.07 20.78
CA ALA A 718 -13.33 5.44 21.23
C ALA A 718 -13.62 4.07 20.56
N ASP A 719 -13.06 3.81 19.36
CA ASP A 719 -13.29 2.55 18.65
C ASP A 719 -12.29 1.47 19.08
N VAL A 720 -11.15 1.87 19.67
CA VAL A 720 -10.14 0.91 20.18
C VAL A 720 -10.72 0.04 21.30
N GLU A 721 -11.51 0.61 22.20
CA GLU A 721 -12.16 -0.17 23.27
C GLU A 721 -13.09 -1.27 22.74
N ARG A 722 -13.86 -0.93 21.69
CA ARG A 722 -14.73 -1.94 21.03
C ARG A 722 -13.93 -3.07 20.42
N LEU A 723 -12.79 -2.75 19.80
CA LEU A 723 -11.87 -3.74 19.26
C LEU A 723 -11.31 -4.62 20.37
N LEU A 724 -10.85 -4.05 21.49
CA LEU A 724 -10.36 -4.83 22.65
C LEU A 724 -11.43 -5.77 23.20
N GLY A 725 -12.67 -5.29 23.35
CA GLY A 725 -13.79 -6.15 23.75
C GLY A 725 -14.09 -7.29 22.76
N LEU A 726 -13.88 -7.08 21.45
CA LEU A 726 -13.99 -8.14 20.45
C LEU A 726 -12.86 -9.18 20.62
N LEU A 727 -11.63 -8.72 20.81
CA LEU A 727 -10.47 -9.61 21.01
C LEU A 727 -10.65 -10.46 22.25
N ASP A 728 -11.14 -9.87 23.36
CA ASP A 728 -11.48 -10.63 24.57
C ASP A 728 -12.54 -11.70 24.32
N ARG A 729 -13.64 -11.36 23.63
CA ARG A 729 -14.68 -12.36 23.28
C ARG A 729 -14.12 -13.51 22.44
N LEU A 730 -13.17 -13.25 21.54
CA LEU A 730 -12.49 -14.30 20.77
C LEU A 730 -11.70 -15.22 21.71
N VAL A 731 -10.89 -14.67 22.61
CA VAL A 731 -10.10 -15.45 23.57
C VAL A 731 -11.01 -16.24 24.51
N ASP A 732 -12.06 -15.61 25.06
CA ASP A 732 -13.02 -16.25 25.94
C ASP A 732 -13.82 -17.38 25.27
N SER A 733 -13.93 -17.34 23.92
CA SER A 733 -14.50 -18.44 23.12
C SER A 733 -13.52 -19.59 22.86
N GLY A 734 -12.34 -19.57 23.47
CA GLY A 734 -11.31 -20.61 23.35
C GLY A 734 -10.39 -20.44 22.14
N LYS A 735 -10.28 -19.22 21.57
CA LYS A 735 -9.35 -18.89 20.48
C LYS A 735 -8.05 -18.31 21.04
N SER A 736 -6.98 -18.47 20.27
CA SER A 736 -5.72 -17.75 20.52
C SER A 736 -5.67 -16.53 19.61
N VAL A 737 -5.29 -15.37 20.15
CA VAL A 737 -5.22 -14.13 19.38
C VAL A 737 -3.81 -13.56 19.47
N ILE A 738 -3.14 -13.48 18.35
CA ILE A 738 -1.79 -12.88 18.22
C ILE A 738 -1.97 -11.56 17.46
N VAL A 739 -1.52 -10.46 18.04
CA VAL A 739 -1.65 -9.12 17.46
C VAL A 739 -0.27 -8.52 17.29
N VAL A 740 0.11 -8.16 16.06
CA VAL A 740 1.27 -7.30 15.82
C VAL A 740 0.82 -5.87 16.01
N GLU A 741 1.30 -5.18 17.02
CA GLU A 741 0.77 -3.87 17.39
C GLU A 741 1.79 -2.97 18.10
N HIS A 742 1.53 -1.65 17.97
CA HIS A 742 2.28 -0.58 18.64
C HIS A 742 1.39 0.30 19.52
N HIS A 743 0.07 0.11 19.47
CA HIS A 743 -0.88 0.91 20.23
C HIS A 743 -0.79 0.56 21.72
N GLN A 744 -0.50 1.57 22.54
CA GLN A 744 -0.20 1.39 23.97
C GLN A 744 -1.40 0.80 24.74
N ALA A 745 -2.66 1.18 24.40
CA ALA A 745 -3.84 0.59 25.03
C ALA A 745 -3.96 -0.91 24.74
N VAL A 746 -3.61 -1.37 23.52
CA VAL A 746 -3.62 -2.80 23.17
C VAL A 746 -2.54 -3.55 23.93
N MET A 747 -1.33 -2.96 24.04
CA MET A 747 -0.23 -3.54 24.82
C MET A 747 -0.58 -3.63 26.31
N ALA A 748 -1.18 -2.57 26.87
CA ALA A 748 -1.63 -2.57 28.27
C ALA A 748 -2.70 -3.63 28.55
N HIS A 749 -3.55 -3.92 27.55
CA HIS A 749 -4.65 -4.86 27.62
C HIS A 749 -4.28 -6.32 27.31
N ALA A 750 -3.06 -6.57 26.84
CA ALA A 750 -2.58 -7.90 26.49
C ALA A 750 -2.48 -8.84 27.71
N ASP A 751 -2.53 -10.14 27.48
CA ASP A 751 -2.19 -11.14 28.47
C ASP A 751 -0.68 -11.47 28.43
N TRP A 752 -0.06 -11.39 27.23
CA TRP A 752 1.35 -11.65 27.00
C TRP A 752 1.95 -10.70 25.96
N ILE A 753 3.18 -10.28 26.16
CA ILE A 753 3.92 -9.42 25.22
C ILE A 753 5.20 -10.14 24.80
N ILE A 754 5.48 -10.06 23.50
CA ILE A 754 6.76 -10.44 22.88
C ILE A 754 7.32 -9.19 22.22
N ASP A 755 8.43 -8.66 22.74
CA ASP A 755 9.06 -7.43 22.25
C ASP A 755 10.31 -7.76 21.45
N LEU A 756 10.37 -7.32 20.17
CA LEU A 756 11.50 -7.52 19.27
C LEU A 756 12.36 -6.25 19.20
N GLY A 757 13.66 -6.44 19.26
CA GLY A 757 14.62 -5.34 19.24
C GLY A 757 16.05 -5.84 19.15
N PRO A 758 17.00 -5.07 19.79
CA PRO A 758 16.81 -3.77 20.43
C PRO A 758 16.60 -2.59 19.46
N GLY A 759 17.03 -2.74 18.20
CA GLY A 759 16.95 -1.74 17.15
C GLY A 759 16.22 -2.22 15.90
N ALA A 760 16.57 -1.63 14.77
CA ALA A 760 16.01 -1.91 13.47
C ALA A 760 17.04 -2.54 12.51
N GLY A 761 16.59 -3.30 11.49
CA GLY A 761 17.48 -3.92 10.52
C GLY A 761 18.47 -4.88 11.18
N HIS A 762 19.77 -4.74 10.87
CA HIS A 762 20.79 -5.60 11.47
C HIS A 762 21.03 -5.36 12.97
N ASP A 763 20.52 -4.26 13.56
CA ASP A 763 20.58 -4.01 15.00
C ASP A 763 19.37 -4.59 15.74
N GLY A 764 18.41 -5.17 15.00
CA GLY A 764 17.22 -5.83 15.51
C GLY A 764 17.27 -7.34 15.36
N GLY A 765 16.10 -7.95 15.26
CA GLY A 765 15.93 -9.36 14.93
C GLY A 765 16.11 -10.32 16.08
N THR A 766 16.03 -9.86 17.32
CA THR A 766 16.08 -10.70 18.52
C THR A 766 14.89 -10.39 19.42
N ILE A 767 14.52 -11.35 20.29
CA ILE A 767 13.57 -11.11 21.37
C ILE A 767 14.32 -10.40 22.51
N VAL A 768 13.84 -9.21 22.89
CA VAL A 768 14.41 -8.42 23.98
C VAL A 768 13.60 -8.51 25.26
N PHE A 769 12.34 -8.92 25.15
CA PHE A 769 11.48 -9.18 26.28
C PHE A 769 10.35 -10.15 25.90
N GLU A 770 9.97 -11.03 26.83
CA GLU A 770 8.74 -11.81 26.81
C GLU A 770 8.19 -11.91 28.23
N GLY A 771 6.86 -11.72 28.38
CA GLY A 771 6.22 -11.70 29.68
C GLY A 771 4.91 -10.95 29.69
N THR A 772 4.37 -10.68 30.88
CA THR A 772 3.13 -9.89 31.03
C THR A 772 3.39 -8.41 30.82
N PRO A 773 2.36 -7.61 30.45
CA PRO A 773 2.50 -6.14 30.41
C PRO A 773 3.01 -5.52 31.71
N ALA A 774 2.58 -6.08 32.88
CA ALA A 774 3.03 -5.61 34.17
C ALA A 774 4.55 -5.86 34.38
N ASP A 775 5.06 -7.01 33.95
CA ASP A 775 6.50 -7.31 34.02
C ASP A 775 7.30 -6.38 33.11
N LEU A 776 6.82 -6.08 31.90
CA LEU A 776 7.46 -5.15 30.97
C LEU A 776 7.54 -3.73 31.56
N VAL A 777 6.44 -3.25 32.15
CA VAL A 777 6.37 -1.94 32.82
C VAL A 777 7.28 -1.88 34.05
N ALA A 778 7.42 -2.97 34.78
CA ALA A 778 8.30 -3.06 35.95
C ALA A 778 9.78 -3.08 35.54
N ALA A 779 10.12 -3.87 34.52
CA ALA A 779 11.49 -4.04 34.04
C ALA A 779 12.06 -2.80 33.36
N ARG A 780 11.28 -2.12 32.50
CA ARG A 780 11.71 -0.96 31.68
C ARG A 780 13.04 -1.18 30.96
N SER A 781 13.27 -2.41 30.53
CA SER A 781 14.52 -2.81 29.93
C SER A 781 14.58 -2.55 28.42
N THR A 782 13.46 -2.12 27.83
CA THR A 782 13.29 -1.88 26.40
C THR A 782 12.61 -0.54 26.15
N LEU A 783 12.77 0.02 24.94
CA LEU A 783 12.06 1.24 24.52
C LEU A 783 10.55 1.08 24.68
N THR A 784 10.01 -0.10 24.33
CA THR A 784 8.59 -0.42 24.51
C THR A 784 8.19 -0.34 25.98
N GLY A 785 8.99 -0.92 26.88
CA GLY A 785 8.74 -0.89 28.33
C GLY A 785 8.79 0.52 28.92
N GLU A 786 9.71 1.36 28.49
CA GLU A 786 9.80 2.76 28.91
C GLU A 786 8.55 3.54 28.52
N HIS A 787 8.14 3.46 27.25
CA HIS A 787 6.96 4.17 26.74
C HIS A 787 5.65 3.63 27.34
N LEU A 788 5.51 2.31 27.49
CA LEU A 788 4.32 1.73 28.12
C LEU A 788 4.23 2.14 29.60
N ALA A 789 5.36 2.18 30.31
CA ALA A 789 5.39 2.63 31.70
C ALA A 789 5.03 4.11 31.84
N ALA A 790 5.42 4.96 30.89
CA ALA A 790 5.00 6.35 30.85
C ALA A 790 3.50 6.49 30.58
N TYR A 791 2.96 5.69 29.63
CA TYR A 791 1.56 5.69 29.27
C TYR A 791 0.62 5.31 30.42
N VAL A 792 0.89 4.25 31.15
CA VAL A 792 0.03 3.76 32.26
C VAL A 792 0.13 4.58 33.55
N ARG A 793 1.08 5.50 33.64
CA ARG A 793 1.26 6.39 34.82
C ARG A 793 0.69 7.79 34.63
N GLY A 794 0.59 8.26 33.38
CA GLY A 794 0.05 9.57 33.02
C GLY A 794 -1.42 9.58 33.04
#